data_b742a482cf5967fe3e43991d2f598a61
#
_entry.id   b742a482cf5967fe3e43991d2f598a61
#
_cell.length_a   1.000
_cell.length_b   1.000
_cell.length_c   1.000
_cell.angle_alpha   90.00
_cell.angle_beta   90.00
_cell.angle_gamma   90.00
#
_symmetry.space_group_name_H-M   'P 1'
#
loop_
_entity.id
_entity.type
_entity.pdbx_description
1 polymer ?
#
loop_
_entity_poly.entity_id
_entity_poly.type
_entity_poly.pdbx_seq_one_letter_code
_entity_poly.pdbx_strand_id
1 'polypeptide(L)'
;MKKVGIITLTKNANYGNVLQNIAMQKIVNELGFEAETILNLTNSPLFNKKNFSFANLVKWMLNYNGYRENEKRNENFRKCCSKNLQYSEVTYNNGRFSKEPTGYEYFITGSDQVWNPTFGFATEFELLGFVPKNRKISYAASFGVDNLDMLSDSRKDDIRHYLAEFSSISVREDSGERIVRNLCSTPVETHVDPTLLLKRQEWEMLAIKPKFNLKKPYILVYMLGEISAEYQTTIKKLAKQNNAEIINALKGKCKFINPLEFIWLINSATYVCTDSFHASVFSIIFHTELYIFNRRDQHANQNSRFTSLLRQCGIQKDKVIYKKNHEDSSIDWERVDKYIEKERERSFEYLKKALSKEKIVVNQIEILNKKDCCGCSACAQACAKKCITMRTDYEGFTYPEVDLSTCVQCGLCKKACPIINADSNSNEMLHYPAYAAFADAENVRLRSSSGGIFTLLAENVLHKGGMVFGAAFDDEFMVSHIGIEHIEEITRLQGSKYLQSRIGNTYYEAKVALDAGRQVLYSGTACQIAGLKGYLKKEYPNLLTLDVLCHGVPSPKVWNRYLRSQEVLHNGHVRRTFFRHKKYGWKTFALLLEFSNNKAYERIFAEDPFMQMFLSNICLRPSCYACKFKSLSRPSDITIGDCWGIDNIYPDMDDDKGTSIVFAHSEKGMDLLKKILGEMTYKEGNIEELLPNTADSRKSVSLHPNRNAFFAALDAGENCDELLKFVKPKVSILGKVKRKIKVIIRID
;
A
#
# COMPACT_ATOMS: atom_id res chain seq x y z
N MET A 1 -26.76 -15.40 -0.87
CA MET A 1 -25.81 -15.81 -1.93
C MET A 1 -24.39 -15.51 -1.47
N LYS A 2 -23.38 -16.21 -1.99
CA LYS A 2 -21.97 -15.91 -1.73
C LYS A 2 -21.57 -14.63 -2.48
N LYS A 3 -20.84 -13.71 -1.82
CA LYS A 3 -20.47 -12.43 -2.41
C LYS A 3 -19.14 -12.48 -3.15
N VAL A 4 -19.06 -11.74 -4.27
CA VAL A 4 -17.84 -11.50 -5.03
C VAL A 4 -17.56 -10.00 -5.09
N GLY A 5 -16.35 -9.59 -4.62
CA GLY A 5 -15.87 -8.21 -4.71
C GLY A 5 -15.20 -7.96 -6.06
N ILE A 6 -15.65 -6.98 -6.82
CA ILE A 6 -15.05 -6.60 -8.11
C ILE A 6 -14.19 -5.35 -7.92
N ILE A 7 -12.95 -5.43 -8.35
CA ILE A 7 -11.97 -4.32 -8.40
C ILE A 7 -11.78 -3.95 -9.88
N THR A 8 -12.24 -2.77 -10.26
CA THR A 8 -12.08 -2.25 -11.62
C THR A 8 -11.95 -0.73 -11.63
N LEU A 9 -11.71 -0.14 -12.79
CA LEU A 9 -11.53 1.31 -12.93
C LEU A 9 -12.86 2.05 -12.77
N THR A 10 -12.90 2.95 -11.78
CA THR A 10 -14.07 3.80 -11.48
C THR A 10 -13.73 5.29 -11.50
N LYS A 11 -12.56 5.65 -12.02
CA LYS A 11 -11.92 6.97 -11.85
C LYS A 11 -12.69 8.13 -12.49
N ASN A 12 -13.17 7.95 -13.72
CA ASN A 12 -13.71 9.04 -14.54
C ASN A 12 -15.02 8.63 -15.20
N ALA A 13 -15.77 9.63 -15.75
CA ALA A 13 -16.91 9.40 -16.62
C ALA A 13 -16.44 8.81 -17.96
N ASN A 14 -16.08 7.52 -17.96
CA ASN A 14 -15.64 6.75 -19.12
C ASN A 14 -16.69 5.69 -19.44
N TYR A 15 -17.15 5.66 -20.69
CA TYR A 15 -18.19 4.73 -21.14
C TYR A 15 -17.78 3.28 -20.96
N GLY A 16 -16.57 2.91 -21.40
CA GLY A 16 -16.06 1.56 -21.33
C GLY A 16 -15.94 1.03 -19.89
N ASN A 17 -15.42 1.86 -18.98
CA ASN A 17 -15.27 1.47 -17.58
C ASN A 17 -16.62 1.09 -16.92
N VAL A 18 -17.68 1.81 -17.23
CA VAL A 18 -19.03 1.52 -16.70
C VAL A 18 -19.61 0.28 -17.36
N LEU A 19 -19.54 0.19 -18.69
CA LEU A 19 -20.17 -0.89 -19.44
C LEU A 19 -19.53 -2.25 -19.16
N GLN A 20 -18.19 -2.34 -19.08
CA GLN A 20 -17.52 -3.59 -18.72
C GLN A 20 -17.82 -4.02 -17.29
N ASN A 21 -18.03 -3.06 -16.37
CA ASN A 21 -18.41 -3.37 -14.98
C ASN A 21 -19.85 -3.87 -14.89
N ILE A 22 -20.79 -3.27 -15.66
CA ILE A 22 -22.18 -3.78 -15.79
C ILE A 22 -22.16 -5.24 -16.30
N ALA A 23 -21.40 -5.51 -17.34
CA ALA A 23 -21.27 -6.86 -17.89
C ALA A 23 -20.71 -7.83 -16.85
N MET A 24 -19.61 -7.44 -16.18
CA MET A 24 -18.96 -8.31 -15.19
C MET A 24 -19.88 -8.66 -14.02
N GLN A 25 -20.62 -7.68 -13.46
CA GLN A 25 -21.59 -7.94 -12.40
C GLN A 25 -22.72 -8.88 -12.88
N LYS A 26 -23.27 -8.66 -14.07
CA LYS A 26 -24.32 -9.54 -14.61
C LYS A 26 -23.83 -10.98 -14.73
N ILE A 27 -22.63 -11.18 -15.33
CA ILE A 27 -22.06 -12.53 -15.52
C ILE A 27 -21.79 -13.22 -14.18
N VAL A 28 -21.23 -12.52 -13.21
CA VAL A 28 -20.96 -13.10 -11.87
C VAL A 28 -22.27 -13.46 -11.17
N ASN A 29 -23.32 -12.64 -11.34
CA ASN A 29 -24.65 -12.93 -10.79
C ASN A 29 -25.30 -14.15 -11.47
N GLU A 30 -25.16 -14.30 -12.79
CA GLU A 30 -25.63 -15.48 -13.56
C GLU A 30 -24.91 -16.76 -13.12
N LEU A 31 -23.66 -16.65 -12.66
CA LEU A 31 -22.90 -17.77 -12.08
C LEU A 31 -23.29 -18.10 -10.64
N GLY A 32 -24.32 -17.46 -10.07
CA GLY A 32 -24.91 -17.77 -8.76
C GLY A 32 -24.27 -17.04 -7.58
N PHE A 33 -23.53 -15.96 -7.83
CA PHE A 33 -22.94 -15.11 -6.79
C PHE A 33 -23.67 -13.75 -6.70
N GLU A 34 -23.38 -12.99 -5.66
CA GLU A 34 -23.79 -11.59 -5.50
C GLU A 34 -22.57 -10.70 -5.78
N ALA A 35 -22.56 -10.00 -6.90
CA ALA A 35 -21.44 -9.17 -7.32
C ALA A 35 -21.57 -7.73 -6.83
N GLU A 36 -20.53 -7.21 -6.18
CA GLU A 36 -20.43 -5.82 -5.74
C GLU A 36 -19.10 -5.20 -6.18
N THR A 37 -19.13 -3.96 -6.68
CA THR A 37 -17.88 -3.23 -7.00
C THR A 37 -17.40 -2.46 -5.77
N ILE A 38 -16.13 -2.65 -5.40
CA ILE A 38 -15.45 -1.92 -4.32
C ILE A 38 -14.83 -0.66 -4.91
N LEU A 39 -15.28 0.52 -4.45
CA LEU A 39 -14.82 1.80 -4.95
C LEU A 39 -13.45 2.18 -4.39
N ASN A 40 -12.50 2.52 -5.27
CA ASN A 40 -11.27 3.24 -4.89
C ASN A 40 -11.51 4.75 -4.97
N LEU A 41 -11.79 5.38 -3.85
CA LEU A 41 -12.10 6.82 -3.75
C LEU A 41 -10.85 7.69 -3.96
N THR A 42 -9.64 7.18 -3.76
CA THR A 42 -8.39 7.91 -4.03
C THR A 42 -8.33 8.36 -5.49
N ASN A 43 -8.76 7.48 -6.38
CA ASN A 43 -8.67 7.64 -7.82
C ASN A 43 -10.04 7.83 -8.50
N SER A 44 -11.12 8.08 -7.75
CA SER A 44 -12.49 8.13 -8.29
C SER A 44 -13.19 9.46 -8.01
N PRO A 45 -12.80 10.57 -8.68
CA PRO A 45 -13.43 11.88 -8.50
C PRO A 45 -14.93 11.85 -8.85
N LEU A 46 -15.38 10.89 -9.67
CA LEU A 46 -16.80 10.70 -10.00
C LEU A 46 -17.66 10.43 -8.74
N PHE A 47 -17.13 9.70 -7.76
CA PHE A 47 -17.85 9.28 -6.54
C PHE A 47 -17.43 10.06 -5.28
N ASN A 48 -16.33 10.81 -5.33
CA ASN A 48 -15.83 11.57 -4.18
C ASN A 48 -16.42 12.99 -4.15
N LYS A 49 -17.46 13.20 -3.32
CA LYS A 49 -18.14 14.50 -3.17
C LYS A 49 -17.37 15.54 -2.33
N LYS A 50 -16.21 15.21 -1.75
CA LYS A 50 -15.48 16.09 -0.84
C LYS A 50 -14.22 16.65 -1.48
N ASN A 51 -14.20 17.92 -1.64
CA ASN A 51 -13.18 18.94 -1.39
C ASN A 51 -13.41 20.12 -2.31
N PHE A 52 -14.32 21.02 -1.89
CA PHE A 52 -14.29 22.40 -2.31
C PHE A 52 -13.02 23.01 -1.68
N SER A 53 -11.86 22.80 -2.31
CA SER A 53 -10.68 23.57 -1.94
C SER A 53 -10.80 24.97 -2.55
N PHE A 54 -10.19 25.96 -1.92
CA PHE A 54 -10.15 27.31 -2.45
C PHE A 54 -9.56 27.37 -3.88
N ALA A 55 -8.61 26.48 -4.19
CA ALA A 55 -8.08 26.32 -5.54
C ALA A 55 -9.14 25.81 -6.55
N ASN A 56 -10.07 24.96 -6.11
CA ASN A 56 -11.20 24.53 -6.92
C ASN A 56 -12.25 25.63 -7.06
N LEU A 57 -12.42 26.49 -6.05
CA LEU A 57 -13.27 27.68 -6.13
C LEU A 57 -12.73 28.69 -7.16
N VAL A 58 -11.42 28.93 -7.17
CA VAL A 58 -10.77 29.80 -8.16
C VAL A 58 -10.86 29.20 -9.57
N LYS A 59 -10.62 27.91 -9.73
CA LYS A 59 -10.81 27.21 -11.03
C LYS A 59 -12.28 27.23 -11.47
N TRP A 60 -13.21 27.10 -10.54
CA TRP A 60 -14.63 27.24 -10.77
C TRP A 60 -14.99 28.65 -11.25
N MET A 61 -14.45 29.69 -10.62
CA MET A 61 -14.66 31.09 -11.04
C MET A 61 -14.06 31.39 -12.42
N LEU A 62 -12.88 30.87 -12.72
CA LEU A 62 -12.16 31.07 -14.00
C LEU A 62 -12.73 30.28 -15.16
N ASN A 63 -13.37 29.12 -14.93
CA ASN A 63 -13.94 28.25 -15.96
C ASN A 63 -15.31 27.70 -15.54
N TYR A 64 -16.21 28.58 -15.16
CA TYR A 64 -17.54 28.22 -14.65
C TYR A 64 -18.36 27.34 -15.64
N ASN A 65 -18.34 27.70 -16.91
CA ASN A 65 -19.08 26.94 -17.93
C ASN A 65 -18.53 25.51 -18.15
N GLY A 66 -17.20 25.36 -18.24
CA GLY A 66 -16.57 24.05 -18.39
C GLY A 66 -16.77 23.15 -17.17
N TYR A 67 -16.73 23.73 -15.96
CA TYR A 67 -17.02 23.00 -14.72
C TYR A 67 -18.48 22.51 -14.68
N ARG A 68 -19.43 23.37 -15.01
CA ARG A 68 -20.86 23.05 -15.04
C ARG A 68 -21.20 21.96 -16.04
N GLU A 69 -20.56 21.98 -17.21
CA GLU A 69 -20.71 20.94 -18.22
C GLU A 69 -20.16 19.60 -17.79
N ASN A 70 -18.95 19.57 -17.18
CA ASN A 70 -18.37 18.36 -16.64
C ASN A 70 -19.21 17.77 -15.51
N GLU A 71 -19.76 18.63 -14.62
CA GLU A 71 -20.61 18.15 -13.53
C GLU A 71 -21.91 17.55 -14.05
N LYS A 72 -22.53 18.16 -15.04
CA LYS A 72 -23.74 17.61 -15.72
C LYS A 72 -23.46 16.23 -16.35
N ARG A 73 -22.31 16.07 -16.99
CA ARG A 73 -21.86 14.78 -17.54
C ARG A 73 -21.67 13.77 -16.41
N ASN A 74 -20.94 14.12 -15.36
CA ASN A 74 -20.69 13.25 -14.22
C ASN A 74 -21.98 12.84 -13.51
N GLU A 75 -22.95 13.73 -13.39
CA GLU A 75 -24.27 13.43 -12.83
C GLU A 75 -25.01 12.37 -13.64
N ASN A 76 -25.01 12.47 -14.98
CA ASN A 76 -25.64 11.48 -15.86
C ASN A 76 -24.96 10.11 -15.75
N PHE A 77 -23.64 10.09 -15.62
CA PHE A 77 -22.89 8.86 -15.34
C PHE A 77 -23.26 8.28 -13.99
N ARG A 78 -23.27 9.08 -12.90
CA ARG A 78 -23.67 8.62 -11.56
C ARG A 78 -25.08 8.04 -11.54
N LYS A 79 -26.03 8.69 -12.21
CA LYS A 79 -27.41 8.19 -12.35
C LYS A 79 -27.47 6.85 -13.10
N CYS A 80 -26.67 6.69 -14.14
CA CYS A 80 -26.55 5.42 -14.86
C CYS A 80 -25.93 4.32 -13.95
N CYS A 81 -24.84 4.63 -13.28
CA CYS A 81 -24.15 3.71 -12.37
C CYS A 81 -25.05 3.26 -11.23
N SER A 82 -25.74 4.18 -10.54
CA SER A 82 -26.59 3.86 -9.39
C SER A 82 -27.81 2.98 -9.72
N LYS A 83 -28.22 2.94 -11.01
CA LYS A 83 -29.33 2.10 -11.47
C LYS A 83 -28.90 0.71 -11.93
N ASN A 84 -27.65 0.57 -12.38
CA ASN A 84 -27.19 -0.62 -13.09
C ASN A 84 -26.04 -1.35 -12.42
N LEU A 85 -25.47 -0.78 -11.34
CA LEU A 85 -24.34 -1.36 -10.60
C LEU A 85 -24.63 -1.41 -9.12
N GLN A 86 -24.24 -2.51 -8.50
CA GLN A 86 -24.18 -2.66 -7.04
C GLN A 86 -22.80 -2.25 -6.56
N TYR A 87 -22.76 -1.38 -5.57
CA TYR A 87 -21.51 -0.96 -4.93
C TYR A 87 -21.44 -1.48 -3.51
N SER A 88 -20.26 -1.94 -3.14
CA SER A 88 -19.96 -2.31 -1.78
C SER A 88 -20.06 -1.10 -0.83
N GLU A 89 -20.50 -1.32 0.40
CA GLU A 89 -20.33 -0.36 1.50
C GLU A 89 -18.85 -0.18 1.89
N VAL A 90 -18.01 -1.18 1.59
CA VAL A 90 -16.56 -1.08 1.76
C VAL A 90 -15.99 -0.23 0.65
N THR A 91 -15.25 0.80 1.03
CA THR A 91 -14.53 1.66 0.08
C THR A 91 -13.04 1.69 0.42
N TYR A 92 -12.21 1.94 -0.59
CA TYR A 92 -10.76 2.12 -0.43
C TYR A 92 -10.39 3.57 -0.68
N ASN A 93 -9.56 4.16 0.16
CA ASN A 93 -9.13 5.54 0.02
C ASN A 93 -7.74 5.76 0.65
N ASN A 94 -6.81 6.30 -0.12
CA ASN A 94 -5.44 6.61 0.32
C ASN A 94 -4.78 5.44 1.10
N GLY A 95 -4.79 4.25 0.51
CA GLY A 95 -4.14 3.08 1.09
C GLY A 95 -4.94 2.36 2.19
N ARG A 96 -6.23 2.73 2.42
CA ARG A 96 -7.04 2.14 3.51
C ARG A 96 -8.44 1.81 3.06
N PHE A 97 -8.96 0.70 3.58
CA PHE A 97 -10.38 0.39 3.51
C PHE A 97 -11.14 1.18 4.58
N SER A 98 -12.39 1.55 4.29
CA SER A 98 -13.31 2.17 5.26
C SER A 98 -13.68 1.21 6.39
N LYS A 99 -13.78 -0.09 6.08
CA LYS A 99 -13.89 -1.24 7.00
C LYS A 99 -13.25 -2.46 6.34
N GLU A 100 -12.88 -3.48 7.10
CA GLU A 100 -12.30 -4.70 6.54
C GLU A 100 -13.23 -5.33 5.48
N PRO A 101 -12.71 -5.74 4.32
CA PRO A 101 -13.49 -6.33 3.24
C PRO A 101 -13.84 -7.80 3.53
N THR A 102 -14.53 -8.05 4.64
CA THR A 102 -14.97 -9.37 5.05
C THR A 102 -16.28 -9.77 4.35
N GLY A 103 -16.59 -11.06 4.32
CA GLY A 103 -17.85 -11.57 3.77
C GLY A 103 -17.82 -11.89 2.27
N TYR A 104 -16.74 -11.58 1.56
CA TYR A 104 -16.58 -11.98 0.17
C TYR A 104 -15.99 -13.38 0.04
N GLU A 105 -16.55 -14.18 -0.87
CA GLU A 105 -16.03 -15.51 -1.20
C GLU A 105 -14.80 -15.41 -2.11
N TYR A 106 -14.86 -14.54 -3.11
CA TYR A 106 -13.81 -14.26 -4.08
C TYR A 106 -13.70 -12.75 -4.36
N PHE A 107 -12.56 -12.37 -4.90
CA PHE A 107 -12.32 -11.04 -5.46
C PHE A 107 -11.86 -11.19 -6.90
N ILE A 108 -12.49 -10.42 -7.80
CA ILE A 108 -12.12 -10.37 -9.21
C ILE A 108 -11.54 -8.99 -9.51
N THR A 109 -10.32 -8.95 -10.01
CA THR A 109 -9.74 -7.74 -10.59
C THR A 109 -9.83 -7.77 -12.11
N GLY A 110 -10.23 -6.65 -12.69
CA GLY A 110 -10.43 -6.51 -14.13
C GLY A 110 -11.91 -6.17 -14.44
N SER A 111 -12.30 -5.96 -15.65
CA SER A 111 -11.51 -5.77 -16.84
C SER A 111 -10.91 -4.35 -16.92
N ASP A 112 -10.52 -3.94 -18.14
CA ASP A 112 -9.88 -2.67 -18.45
C ASP A 112 -8.43 -2.55 -17.88
N GLN A 113 -7.82 -1.38 -18.01
CA GLN A 113 -6.40 -1.15 -17.74
C GLN A 113 -6.08 -1.06 -16.23
N VAL A 114 -6.63 -1.97 -15.43
CA VAL A 114 -6.43 -2.04 -13.98
C VAL A 114 -4.96 -2.30 -13.60
N TRP A 115 -4.18 -2.88 -14.50
CA TRP A 115 -2.76 -3.18 -14.30
C TRP A 115 -1.84 -2.26 -15.11
N ASN A 116 -2.34 -1.12 -15.60
CA ASN A 116 -1.51 -0.17 -16.36
C ASN A 116 -0.66 0.70 -15.41
N PRO A 117 0.67 0.49 -15.36
CA PRO A 117 1.53 1.23 -14.45
C PRO A 117 1.73 2.69 -14.87
N THR A 118 1.56 3.02 -16.16
CA THR A 118 1.73 4.39 -16.65
C THR A 118 0.63 5.33 -16.17
N PHE A 119 -0.50 4.79 -15.73
CA PHE A 119 -1.61 5.55 -15.13
C PHE A 119 -1.62 5.52 -13.60
N GLY A 120 -0.57 4.95 -12.98
CA GLY A 120 -0.46 4.80 -11.54
C GLY A 120 -1.33 3.67 -10.96
N PHE A 121 -1.72 2.71 -11.81
CA PHE A 121 -2.38 1.45 -11.41
C PHE A 121 -1.36 0.31 -11.25
N ALA A 122 -1.83 -0.93 -11.17
CA ALA A 122 -1.04 -2.09 -10.76
C ALA A 122 -0.47 -1.94 -9.33
N THR A 123 -1.23 -1.33 -8.43
CA THR A 123 -0.89 -1.19 -7.01
C THR A 123 -1.36 -2.42 -6.23
N GLU A 124 -1.04 -2.47 -4.93
CA GLU A 124 -1.57 -3.49 -4.02
C GLU A 124 -3.10 -3.66 -4.13
N PHE A 125 -3.84 -2.56 -4.37
CA PHE A 125 -5.29 -2.61 -4.48
C PHE A 125 -5.75 -3.32 -5.76
N GLU A 126 -5.25 -2.93 -6.94
CA GLU A 126 -5.63 -3.53 -8.21
C GLU A 126 -5.03 -4.93 -8.41
N LEU A 127 -3.91 -5.25 -7.73
CA LEU A 127 -3.29 -6.57 -7.71
C LEU A 127 -3.81 -7.46 -6.57
N LEU A 128 -4.86 -7.03 -5.84
CA LEU A 128 -5.51 -7.78 -4.77
C LEU A 128 -4.53 -8.22 -3.66
N GLY A 129 -3.54 -7.39 -3.30
CA GLY A 129 -2.55 -7.71 -2.28
C GLY A 129 -3.15 -7.93 -0.88
N PHE A 130 -4.37 -7.48 -0.64
CA PHE A 130 -5.14 -7.65 0.60
C PHE A 130 -6.02 -8.92 0.63
N VAL A 131 -5.97 -9.77 -0.42
CA VAL A 131 -6.85 -10.95 -0.57
C VAL A 131 -6.04 -12.24 -0.47
N PRO A 132 -6.53 -13.29 0.22
CA PRO A 132 -5.91 -14.62 0.23
C PRO A 132 -5.74 -15.22 -1.17
N LYS A 133 -4.65 -15.95 -1.40
CA LYS A 133 -4.28 -16.55 -2.69
C LYS A 133 -5.41 -17.32 -3.37
N ASN A 134 -6.15 -18.11 -2.61
CA ASN A 134 -7.24 -18.95 -3.08
C ASN A 134 -8.55 -18.21 -3.39
N ARG A 135 -8.58 -16.87 -3.19
CA ARG A 135 -9.73 -16.01 -3.48
C ARG A 135 -9.43 -14.94 -4.52
N LYS A 136 -8.17 -14.88 -5.01
CA LYS A 136 -7.73 -13.90 -6.01
C LYS A 136 -7.98 -14.42 -7.41
N ILE A 137 -8.76 -13.70 -8.19
CA ILE A 137 -9.05 -14.00 -9.59
C ILE A 137 -8.81 -12.72 -10.40
N SER A 138 -8.17 -12.83 -11.54
CA SER A 138 -8.26 -11.76 -12.53
C SER A 138 -9.10 -12.20 -13.71
N TYR A 139 -9.88 -11.28 -14.27
CA TYR A 139 -10.62 -11.54 -15.48
C TYR A 139 -10.40 -10.43 -16.51
N ALA A 140 -9.80 -10.79 -17.64
CA ALA A 140 -9.50 -9.88 -18.76
C ALA A 140 -8.81 -8.57 -18.29
N ALA A 141 -7.93 -8.66 -17.27
CA ALA A 141 -7.16 -7.50 -16.79
C ALA A 141 -6.17 -7.03 -17.88
N SER A 142 -6.00 -5.72 -18.03
CA SER A 142 -5.13 -5.16 -19.05
C SER A 142 -4.00 -4.34 -18.45
N PHE A 143 -2.76 -4.59 -18.94
CA PHE A 143 -1.62 -3.73 -18.68
C PHE A 143 -1.66 -2.45 -19.54
N GLY A 144 -2.29 -2.50 -20.69
CA GLY A 144 -2.36 -1.36 -21.62
C GLY A 144 -1.01 -0.93 -22.19
N VAL A 145 0.04 -1.74 -22.00
CA VAL A 145 1.40 -1.57 -22.50
C VAL A 145 1.93 -2.91 -23.03
N ASP A 146 2.97 -2.86 -23.87
CA ASP A 146 3.54 -4.07 -24.48
C ASP A 146 4.60 -4.76 -23.63
N ASN A 147 5.24 -4.01 -22.72
CA ASN A 147 6.25 -4.49 -21.76
C ASN A 147 6.27 -3.58 -20.52
N LEU A 148 7.10 -3.92 -19.54
CA LEU A 148 7.29 -3.17 -18.29
C LEU A 148 8.70 -2.53 -18.19
N ASP A 149 9.38 -2.27 -19.30
CA ASP A 149 10.76 -1.77 -19.31
C ASP A 149 10.89 -0.37 -18.69
N MET A 150 9.79 0.40 -18.65
CA MET A 150 9.71 1.70 -18.01
C MET A 150 9.72 1.65 -16.47
N LEU A 151 9.60 0.47 -15.86
CA LEU A 151 9.56 0.29 -14.41
C LEU A 151 10.94 -0.09 -13.86
N SER A 152 11.22 0.33 -12.62
CA SER A 152 12.36 -0.17 -11.85
C SER A 152 12.21 -1.66 -11.55
N ASP A 153 13.34 -2.36 -11.34
CA ASP A 153 13.31 -3.79 -11.03
C ASP A 153 12.56 -4.08 -9.72
N SER A 154 12.73 -3.23 -8.71
CA SER A 154 11.95 -3.31 -7.45
C SER A 154 10.45 -3.26 -7.72
N ARG A 155 9.98 -2.42 -8.63
CA ARG A 155 8.56 -2.32 -8.97
C ARG A 155 8.06 -3.52 -9.77
N LYS A 156 8.91 -4.07 -10.65
CA LYS A 156 8.63 -5.34 -11.35
C LYS A 156 8.53 -6.50 -10.36
N ASP A 157 9.38 -6.53 -9.32
CA ASP A 157 9.37 -7.53 -8.26
C ASP A 157 8.09 -7.48 -7.41
N ASP A 158 7.59 -6.29 -7.09
CA ASP A 158 6.29 -6.13 -6.42
C ASP A 158 5.15 -6.74 -7.25
N ILE A 159 5.11 -6.39 -8.55
CA ILE A 159 4.09 -6.91 -9.46
C ILE A 159 4.21 -8.43 -9.57
N ARG A 160 5.43 -8.95 -9.73
CA ARG A 160 5.73 -10.39 -9.74
C ARG A 160 5.21 -11.09 -8.49
N HIS A 161 5.49 -10.52 -7.32
CA HIS A 161 5.06 -11.06 -6.03
C HIS A 161 3.52 -11.20 -5.98
N TYR A 162 2.79 -10.13 -6.30
CA TYR A 162 1.33 -10.19 -6.27
C TYR A 162 0.73 -11.11 -7.33
N LEU A 163 1.29 -11.15 -8.56
CA LEU A 163 0.81 -12.04 -9.62
C LEU A 163 1.01 -13.53 -9.28
N ALA A 164 2.11 -13.88 -8.61
CA ALA A 164 2.37 -15.25 -8.18
C ALA A 164 1.36 -15.77 -7.14
N GLU A 165 0.62 -14.87 -6.52
CA GLU A 165 -0.39 -15.21 -5.53
C GLU A 165 -1.82 -15.35 -6.09
N PHE A 166 -2.05 -15.14 -7.38
CA PHE A 166 -3.36 -15.41 -7.98
C PHE A 166 -3.65 -16.89 -8.08
N SER A 167 -4.90 -17.27 -7.85
CA SER A 167 -5.37 -18.64 -8.08
C SER A 167 -5.66 -18.89 -9.55
N SER A 168 -6.02 -17.85 -10.29
CA SER A 168 -6.30 -17.87 -11.73
C SER A 168 -6.06 -16.48 -12.31
N ILE A 169 -5.27 -16.40 -13.40
CA ILE A 169 -4.97 -15.16 -14.11
C ILE A 169 -5.57 -15.22 -15.51
N SER A 170 -6.33 -14.19 -15.84
CA SER A 170 -6.79 -13.94 -17.19
C SER A 170 -6.52 -12.48 -17.55
N VAL A 171 -5.99 -12.28 -18.74
CA VAL A 171 -5.68 -10.97 -19.30
C VAL A 171 -6.46 -10.74 -20.59
N ARG A 172 -6.59 -9.48 -21.02
CA ARG A 172 -7.39 -9.11 -22.19
C ARG A 172 -6.61 -9.16 -23.50
N GLU A 173 -5.31 -8.98 -23.46
CA GLU A 173 -4.43 -8.90 -24.61
C GLU A 173 -3.21 -9.82 -24.53
N ASP A 174 -2.68 -10.22 -25.68
CA ASP A 174 -1.52 -11.11 -25.82
C ASP A 174 -0.24 -10.51 -25.21
N SER A 175 -0.10 -9.17 -25.23
CA SER A 175 1.01 -8.49 -24.53
C SER A 175 0.95 -8.71 -23.03
N GLY A 176 -0.24 -8.65 -22.44
CA GLY A 176 -0.46 -8.94 -21.02
C GLY A 176 -0.09 -10.37 -20.66
N GLU A 177 -0.41 -11.35 -21.50
CA GLU A 177 -0.01 -12.74 -21.29
C GLU A 177 1.51 -12.90 -21.32
N ARG A 178 2.21 -12.26 -22.27
CA ARG A 178 3.69 -12.25 -22.29
C ARG A 178 4.29 -11.62 -21.04
N ILE A 179 3.73 -10.49 -20.58
CA ILE A 179 4.20 -9.82 -19.37
C ILE A 179 4.07 -10.76 -18.15
N VAL A 180 2.92 -11.41 -17.95
CA VAL A 180 2.71 -12.32 -16.82
C VAL A 180 3.66 -13.51 -16.90
N ARG A 181 3.80 -14.15 -18.06
CA ARG A 181 4.71 -15.31 -18.26
C ARG A 181 6.18 -14.95 -17.98
N ASN A 182 6.61 -13.74 -18.29
CA ASN A 182 7.96 -13.27 -18.01
C ASN A 182 8.19 -12.95 -16.52
N LEU A 183 7.12 -12.65 -15.78
CA LEU A 183 7.22 -12.26 -14.36
C LEU A 183 7.06 -13.45 -13.42
N CYS A 184 6.17 -14.39 -13.70
CA CYS A 184 5.88 -15.51 -12.80
C CYS A 184 5.41 -16.76 -13.55
N SER A 185 5.40 -17.89 -12.81
CA SER A 185 4.97 -19.18 -13.33
C SER A 185 3.47 -19.44 -13.18
N THR A 186 2.69 -18.49 -12.65
CA THR A 186 1.24 -18.64 -12.51
C THR A 186 0.61 -18.81 -13.89
N PRO A 187 -0.22 -19.84 -14.13
CA PRO A 187 -0.90 -20.01 -15.40
C PRO A 187 -1.74 -18.80 -15.76
N VAL A 188 -1.59 -18.35 -16.99
CA VAL A 188 -2.30 -17.18 -17.53
C VAL A 188 -2.97 -17.52 -18.85
N GLU A 189 -4.19 -17.04 -19.04
CA GLU A 189 -4.98 -17.18 -20.26
C GLU A 189 -5.44 -15.81 -20.76
N THR A 190 -5.58 -15.69 -22.08
CA THR A 190 -6.14 -14.47 -22.70
C THR A 190 -7.62 -14.68 -22.97
N HIS A 191 -8.49 -13.82 -22.41
CA HIS A 191 -9.94 -13.89 -22.57
C HIS A 191 -10.51 -12.56 -23.10
N VAL A 192 -11.71 -12.62 -23.67
CA VAL A 192 -12.39 -11.43 -24.19
C VAL A 192 -12.84 -10.48 -23.08
N ASP A 193 -12.98 -9.20 -23.44
CA ASP A 193 -13.54 -8.20 -22.51
C ASP A 193 -14.96 -8.63 -22.04
N PRO A 194 -15.34 -8.38 -20.77
CA PRO A 194 -16.67 -8.75 -20.24
C PRO A 194 -17.84 -8.28 -21.09
N THR A 195 -17.68 -7.16 -21.82
CA THR A 195 -18.74 -6.66 -22.70
C THR A 195 -19.09 -7.60 -23.84
N LEU A 196 -18.16 -8.46 -24.27
CA LEU A 196 -18.40 -9.50 -25.27
C LEU A 196 -19.09 -10.74 -24.70
N LEU A 197 -19.15 -10.90 -23.37
CA LEU A 197 -19.85 -12.03 -22.74
C LEU A 197 -21.37 -11.89 -22.82
N LEU A 198 -21.89 -10.68 -22.78
CA LEU A 198 -23.31 -10.43 -22.99
C LEU A 198 -23.64 -10.49 -24.48
N LYS A 199 -24.80 -11.04 -24.78
CA LYS A 199 -25.31 -11.14 -26.16
C LYS A 199 -25.81 -9.78 -26.67
N ARG A 200 -25.86 -9.62 -27.99
CA ARG A 200 -26.35 -8.41 -28.63
C ARG A 200 -27.72 -7.99 -28.10
N GLN A 201 -28.67 -8.93 -27.96
CA GLN A 201 -30.04 -8.67 -27.48
C GLN A 201 -30.04 -8.12 -26.04
N GLU A 202 -29.16 -8.58 -25.22
CA GLU A 202 -29.07 -8.08 -23.83
C GLU A 202 -28.59 -6.63 -23.78
N TRP A 203 -27.64 -6.26 -24.63
CA TRP A 203 -27.19 -4.87 -24.78
C TRP A 203 -28.25 -3.98 -25.41
N GLU A 204 -29.03 -4.51 -26.39
CA GLU A 204 -30.15 -3.80 -27.01
C GLU A 204 -31.26 -3.49 -26.00
N MET A 205 -31.56 -4.42 -25.07
CA MET A 205 -32.51 -4.19 -23.98
C MET A 205 -32.02 -3.14 -22.97
N LEU A 206 -30.72 -3.00 -22.78
CA LEU A 206 -30.12 -2.00 -21.90
C LEU A 206 -29.96 -0.63 -22.57
N ALA A 207 -29.86 -0.58 -23.88
CA ALA A 207 -29.64 0.63 -24.67
C ALA A 207 -30.76 1.64 -24.52
N ILE A 208 -30.44 2.88 -24.27
CA ILE A 208 -31.44 3.96 -24.07
C ILE A 208 -31.31 4.98 -25.21
N LYS A 209 -32.42 5.24 -25.90
CA LYS A 209 -32.47 6.30 -26.94
C LYS A 209 -32.25 7.68 -26.28
N PRO A 210 -31.26 8.47 -26.76
CA PRO A 210 -31.09 9.85 -26.29
C PRO A 210 -32.34 10.72 -26.49
N LYS A 211 -32.58 11.68 -25.61
CA LYS A 211 -33.74 12.57 -25.61
C LYS A 211 -33.72 13.65 -26.74
N PHE A 212 -32.70 13.66 -27.56
CA PHE A 212 -32.61 14.61 -28.68
C PHE A 212 -32.71 13.89 -30.02
N ASN A 213 -33.27 14.57 -31.01
CA ASN A 213 -33.44 14.00 -32.35
C ASN A 213 -32.11 14.02 -33.10
N LEU A 214 -31.79 12.88 -33.73
CA LEU A 214 -30.70 12.70 -34.64
C LEU A 214 -31.27 12.43 -36.05
N LYS A 215 -30.71 13.10 -37.04
CA LYS A 215 -30.98 12.76 -38.46
C LYS A 215 -30.25 11.44 -38.77
N LYS A 216 -30.92 10.53 -39.45
CA LYS A 216 -30.34 9.30 -39.97
C LYS A 216 -30.31 9.36 -41.50
N PRO A 217 -29.30 8.75 -42.15
CA PRO A 217 -28.13 8.05 -41.59
C PRO A 217 -27.08 8.99 -40.96
N TYR A 218 -26.25 8.44 -40.05
CA TYR A 218 -25.13 9.19 -39.48
C TYR A 218 -23.88 8.33 -39.24
N ILE A 219 -22.73 8.99 -39.28
CA ILE A 219 -21.43 8.44 -38.85
C ILE A 219 -21.14 8.91 -37.44
N LEU A 220 -20.94 7.98 -36.53
CA LEU A 220 -20.54 8.29 -35.15
C LEU A 220 -19.01 8.41 -35.05
N VAL A 221 -18.53 9.56 -34.61
CA VAL A 221 -17.09 9.81 -34.33
C VAL A 221 -16.86 9.82 -32.85
N TYR A 222 -16.06 8.90 -32.35
CA TYR A 222 -15.64 8.84 -30.96
C TYR A 222 -14.14 8.64 -30.88
N MET A 223 -13.37 9.73 -30.86
CA MET A 223 -11.92 9.76 -30.85
C MET A 223 -11.46 10.36 -29.53
N LEU A 224 -10.63 9.61 -28.78
CA LEU A 224 -10.04 10.03 -27.51
C LEU A 224 -8.73 10.81 -27.69
N GLY A 225 -8.00 10.51 -28.78
CA GLY A 225 -6.81 11.24 -29.21
C GLY A 225 -7.12 12.36 -30.21
N GLU A 226 -6.06 13.01 -30.67
CA GLU A 226 -6.18 14.08 -31.67
C GLU A 226 -6.62 13.54 -33.05
N ILE A 227 -7.56 14.26 -33.70
CA ILE A 227 -8.04 13.92 -35.03
C ILE A 227 -7.19 14.69 -36.03
N SER A 228 -6.30 14.00 -36.77
CA SER A 228 -5.48 14.61 -37.81
C SER A 228 -6.32 15.11 -38.99
N ALA A 229 -5.76 16.03 -39.78
CA ALA A 229 -6.41 16.51 -41.00
C ALA A 229 -6.73 15.38 -41.99
N GLU A 230 -5.87 14.36 -42.07
CA GLU A 230 -6.05 13.15 -42.85
C GLU A 230 -7.30 12.36 -42.40
N TYR A 231 -7.44 12.14 -41.07
CA TYR A 231 -8.58 11.45 -40.47
C TYR A 231 -9.88 12.23 -40.68
N GLN A 232 -9.84 13.56 -40.52
CA GLN A 232 -10.99 14.42 -40.83
C GLN A 232 -11.44 14.32 -42.26
N THR A 233 -10.50 14.30 -43.21
CA THR A 233 -10.79 14.16 -44.64
C THR A 233 -11.44 12.84 -44.96
N THR A 234 -10.94 11.75 -44.37
CA THR A 234 -11.50 10.41 -44.56
C THR A 234 -12.92 10.31 -43.98
N ILE A 235 -13.15 10.82 -42.78
CA ILE A 235 -14.49 10.83 -42.17
C ILE A 235 -15.48 11.64 -43.00
N LYS A 236 -15.06 12.80 -43.55
CA LYS A 236 -15.91 13.61 -44.44
C LYS A 236 -16.21 12.90 -45.76
N LYS A 237 -15.24 12.20 -46.37
CA LYS A 237 -15.42 11.40 -47.57
C LYS A 237 -16.45 10.29 -47.32
N LEU A 238 -16.29 9.54 -46.21
CA LEU A 238 -17.20 8.47 -45.82
C LEU A 238 -18.63 8.99 -45.60
N ALA A 239 -18.78 10.14 -44.92
CA ALA A 239 -20.08 10.77 -44.72
C ALA A 239 -20.76 11.17 -46.02
N LYS A 240 -20.00 11.71 -46.97
CA LYS A 240 -20.52 12.07 -48.30
C LYS A 240 -20.96 10.84 -49.11
N GLN A 241 -20.17 9.77 -49.10
CA GLN A 241 -20.47 8.52 -49.79
C GLN A 241 -21.76 7.86 -49.30
N ASN A 242 -22.04 7.96 -48.00
CA ASN A 242 -23.20 7.35 -47.35
C ASN A 242 -24.39 8.33 -47.15
N ASN A 243 -24.32 9.53 -47.66
CA ASN A 243 -25.31 10.60 -47.44
C ASN A 243 -25.66 10.76 -45.95
N ALA A 244 -24.65 10.72 -45.09
CA ALA A 244 -24.77 10.65 -43.64
C ALA A 244 -24.26 11.92 -42.92
N GLU A 245 -24.92 12.26 -41.81
CA GLU A 245 -24.46 13.33 -40.90
C GLU A 245 -23.27 12.85 -40.06
N ILE A 246 -22.32 13.75 -39.72
CA ILE A 246 -21.22 13.44 -38.82
C ILE A 246 -21.61 13.85 -37.39
N ILE A 247 -21.67 12.89 -36.48
CA ILE A 247 -21.96 13.08 -35.07
C ILE A 247 -20.72 12.79 -34.23
N ASN A 248 -20.25 13.77 -33.49
CA ASN A 248 -19.15 13.59 -32.56
C ASN A 248 -19.69 13.35 -31.13
N ALA A 249 -19.43 12.17 -30.57
CA ALA A 249 -19.90 11.75 -29.24
C ALA A 249 -19.34 12.62 -28.09
N LEU A 250 -18.26 13.36 -28.30
CA LEU A 250 -17.65 14.24 -27.32
C LEU A 250 -18.04 15.72 -27.47
N LYS A 251 -18.92 16.06 -28.45
CA LYS A 251 -19.29 17.45 -28.74
C LYS A 251 -20.82 17.66 -28.70
N GLY A 252 -21.22 18.91 -28.58
CA GLY A 252 -22.62 19.30 -28.60
C GLY A 252 -23.47 18.60 -27.53
N LYS A 253 -24.68 18.19 -27.90
CA LYS A 253 -25.60 17.48 -26.98
C LYS A 253 -25.11 16.07 -26.62
N CYS A 254 -24.35 15.43 -27.48
CA CYS A 254 -23.81 14.09 -27.29
C CYS A 254 -22.78 14.01 -26.14
N LYS A 255 -22.13 15.11 -25.79
CA LYS A 255 -21.17 15.19 -24.69
C LYS A 255 -21.77 14.85 -23.30
N PHE A 256 -23.10 14.94 -23.17
CA PHE A 256 -23.81 14.71 -21.89
C PHE A 256 -24.53 13.37 -21.79
N ILE A 257 -24.43 12.50 -22.82
CA ILE A 257 -25.06 11.19 -22.79
C ILE A 257 -24.43 10.29 -21.73
N ASN A 258 -25.24 9.37 -21.23
CA ASN A 258 -24.81 8.33 -20.33
C ASN A 258 -24.29 7.07 -21.09
N PRO A 259 -23.67 6.09 -20.42
CA PRO A 259 -23.15 4.89 -21.08
C PRO A 259 -24.18 4.08 -21.89
N LEU A 260 -25.43 4.00 -21.44
CA LEU A 260 -26.48 3.26 -22.16
C LEU A 260 -27.03 4.03 -23.37
N GLU A 261 -27.01 5.35 -23.35
CA GLU A 261 -27.29 6.18 -24.52
C GLU A 261 -26.13 6.10 -25.53
N PHE A 262 -24.89 5.95 -25.07
CA PHE A 262 -23.74 5.79 -25.95
C PHE A 262 -23.80 4.50 -26.77
N ILE A 263 -24.16 3.36 -26.18
CA ILE A 263 -24.31 2.11 -26.90
C ILE A 263 -25.49 2.17 -27.90
N TRP A 264 -26.57 2.91 -27.56
CA TRP A 264 -27.65 3.14 -28.49
C TRP A 264 -27.18 3.93 -29.74
N LEU A 265 -26.30 4.95 -29.52
CA LEU A 265 -25.72 5.69 -30.66
C LEU A 265 -24.88 4.79 -31.57
N ILE A 266 -24.11 3.87 -31.01
CA ILE A 266 -23.31 2.90 -31.78
C ILE A 266 -24.23 2.00 -32.58
N ASN A 267 -25.22 1.37 -31.94
CA ASN A 267 -26.17 0.45 -32.60
C ASN A 267 -26.99 1.12 -33.74
N SER A 268 -27.22 2.42 -33.64
CA SER A 268 -28.02 3.16 -34.61
C SER A 268 -27.19 3.88 -35.70
N ALA A 269 -25.86 3.84 -35.64
CA ALA A 269 -24.96 4.48 -36.58
C ALA A 269 -24.80 3.64 -37.87
N THR A 270 -24.57 4.29 -38.99
CA THR A 270 -24.16 3.60 -40.21
C THR A 270 -22.71 3.16 -40.15
N TYR A 271 -21.86 4.03 -39.64
CA TYR A 271 -20.42 3.75 -39.37
C TYR A 271 -20.00 4.32 -38.02
N VAL A 272 -19.05 3.65 -37.39
CA VAL A 272 -18.33 4.15 -36.21
C VAL A 272 -16.87 4.38 -36.57
N CYS A 273 -16.43 5.61 -36.40
CA CYS A 273 -15.03 6.04 -36.55
C CYS A 273 -14.42 6.27 -35.18
N THR A 274 -13.46 5.44 -34.74
CA THR A 274 -12.98 5.49 -33.36
C THR A 274 -11.53 5.07 -33.22
N ASP A 275 -10.88 5.55 -32.11
CA ASP A 275 -9.63 5.06 -31.56
C ASP A 275 -9.85 4.43 -30.16
N SER A 276 -11.11 4.19 -29.80
CA SER A 276 -11.52 3.64 -28.51
C SER A 276 -11.75 2.15 -28.59
N PHE A 277 -11.12 1.40 -27.69
CA PHE A 277 -11.29 -0.05 -27.57
C PHE A 277 -12.78 -0.45 -27.41
N HIS A 278 -13.47 0.12 -26.43
CA HIS A 278 -14.86 -0.25 -26.17
C HIS A 278 -15.85 0.21 -27.26
N ALA A 279 -15.58 1.33 -27.93
CA ALA A 279 -16.41 1.71 -29.09
C ALA A 279 -16.26 0.68 -30.20
N SER A 280 -15.06 0.16 -30.43
CA SER A 280 -14.83 -0.92 -31.41
C SER A 280 -15.51 -2.22 -30.99
N VAL A 281 -15.46 -2.59 -29.69
CA VAL A 281 -16.14 -3.76 -29.17
C VAL A 281 -17.65 -3.68 -29.40
N PHE A 282 -18.28 -2.54 -29.04
CA PHE A 282 -19.72 -2.38 -29.24
C PHE A 282 -20.14 -2.30 -30.72
N SER A 283 -19.29 -1.73 -31.58
CA SER A 283 -19.52 -1.79 -33.03
C SER A 283 -19.55 -3.24 -33.55
N ILE A 284 -18.63 -4.08 -33.02
CA ILE A 284 -18.61 -5.51 -33.37
C ILE A 284 -19.86 -6.22 -32.81
N ILE A 285 -20.25 -5.97 -31.58
CA ILE A 285 -21.46 -6.58 -30.96
C ILE A 285 -22.72 -6.23 -31.72
N PHE A 286 -22.84 -4.99 -32.21
CA PHE A 286 -24.05 -4.51 -32.91
C PHE A 286 -24.00 -4.69 -34.43
N HIS A 287 -22.92 -5.24 -34.99
CA HIS A 287 -22.67 -5.36 -36.41
C HIS A 287 -22.69 -4.00 -37.13
N THR A 288 -22.21 -2.96 -36.47
CA THR A 288 -22.07 -1.63 -37.01
C THR A 288 -20.74 -1.53 -37.76
N GLU A 289 -20.75 -1.03 -38.99
CA GLU A 289 -19.53 -0.85 -39.76
C GLU A 289 -18.51 0.02 -39.02
N LEU A 290 -17.24 -0.39 -39.02
CA LEU A 290 -16.23 0.11 -38.09
C LEU A 290 -14.95 0.54 -38.80
N TYR A 291 -14.50 1.76 -38.49
CA TYR A 291 -13.16 2.24 -38.85
C TYR A 291 -12.36 2.54 -37.57
N ILE A 292 -11.32 1.77 -37.33
CA ILE A 292 -10.38 1.96 -36.19
C ILE A 292 -9.23 2.84 -36.66
N PHE A 293 -9.07 3.98 -36.01
CA PHE A 293 -7.95 4.89 -36.24
C PHE A 293 -6.87 4.68 -35.18
N ASN A 294 -5.61 4.66 -35.62
CA ASN A 294 -4.47 4.56 -34.67
C ASN A 294 -4.33 5.85 -33.88
N ARG A 295 -4.19 5.71 -32.58
CA ARG A 295 -3.93 6.81 -31.67
C ARG A 295 -2.53 7.38 -31.91
N ARG A 296 -2.41 8.72 -31.99
CA ARG A 296 -1.17 9.42 -32.35
C ARG A 296 -0.61 10.29 -31.22
N ASP A 297 -1.20 10.23 -30.04
CA ASP A 297 -0.73 10.95 -28.84
C ASP A 297 0.29 10.11 -28.03
N GLN A 298 0.67 10.60 -26.85
CA GLN A 298 1.54 9.91 -25.89
C GLN A 298 1.06 8.51 -25.47
N HIS A 299 -0.14 8.11 -25.86
CA HIS A 299 -0.75 6.81 -25.60
C HIS A 299 -0.77 5.91 -26.86
N ALA A 300 0.02 6.19 -27.88
CA ALA A 300 0.08 5.42 -29.14
C ALA A 300 0.41 3.92 -28.93
N ASN A 301 1.18 3.58 -27.88
CA ASN A 301 1.53 2.19 -27.52
C ASN A 301 0.31 1.31 -27.16
N GLN A 302 -0.88 1.89 -27.01
CA GLN A 302 -2.11 1.15 -26.71
C GLN A 302 -2.79 0.52 -27.94
N ASN A 303 -2.23 0.69 -29.14
CA ASN A 303 -2.81 0.16 -30.38
C ASN A 303 -2.73 -1.38 -30.49
N SER A 304 -1.82 -2.05 -29.77
CA SER A 304 -1.70 -3.51 -29.73
C SER A 304 -2.96 -4.24 -29.25
N ARG A 305 -3.78 -3.59 -28.40
CA ARG A 305 -5.04 -4.14 -27.89
C ARG A 305 -6.05 -4.43 -28.99
N PHE A 306 -6.07 -3.63 -30.06
CA PHE A 306 -6.93 -3.89 -31.21
C PHE A 306 -6.53 -5.15 -31.96
N THR A 307 -5.23 -5.48 -31.99
CA THR A 307 -4.74 -6.71 -32.60
C THR A 307 -5.32 -7.96 -31.92
N SER A 308 -5.30 -8.00 -30.60
CA SER A 308 -5.88 -9.11 -29.82
C SER A 308 -7.39 -9.17 -29.98
N LEU A 309 -8.10 -8.02 -29.92
CA LEU A 309 -9.55 -7.95 -30.12
C LEU A 309 -9.97 -8.52 -31.49
N LEU A 310 -9.34 -8.02 -32.56
CA LEU A 310 -9.69 -8.42 -33.91
C LEU A 310 -9.41 -9.92 -34.15
N ARG A 311 -8.30 -10.44 -33.61
CA ARG A 311 -7.99 -11.87 -33.66
C ARG A 311 -9.07 -12.70 -32.94
N GLN A 312 -9.45 -12.30 -31.72
CA GLN A 312 -10.48 -12.98 -30.92
C GLN A 312 -11.85 -12.97 -31.60
N CYS A 313 -12.17 -11.93 -32.40
CA CYS A 313 -13.41 -11.82 -33.17
C CYS A 313 -13.29 -12.38 -34.60
N GLY A 314 -12.15 -12.93 -35.01
CA GLY A 314 -11.95 -13.46 -36.36
C GLY A 314 -11.97 -12.40 -37.48
N ILE A 315 -11.73 -11.13 -37.13
CA ILE A 315 -11.74 -10.01 -38.08
C ILE A 315 -10.32 -9.75 -38.60
N GLN A 316 -10.16 -9.63 -39.91
CA GLN A 316 -8.88 -9.25 -40.51
C GLN A 316 -8.62 -7.76 -40.28
N LYS A 317 -7.39 -7.39 -39.86
CA LYS A 317 -7.02 -6.02 -39.50
C LYS A 317 -7.20 -5.00 -40.61
N ASP A 318 -6.89 -5.39 -41.85
CA ASP A 318 -6.99 -4.57 -43.06
C ASP A 318 -8.44 -4.22 -43.42
N LYS A 319 -9.42 -4.92 -42.89
CA LYS A 319 -10.85 -4.60 -43.05
C LYS A 319 -11.37 -3.45 -42.18
N VAL A 320 -10.73 -3.18 -41.06
CA VAL A 320 -11.23 -2.22 -40.04
C VAL A 320 -10.20 -1.20 -39.58
N ILE A 321 -8.90 -1.52 -39.66
CA ILE A 321 -7.85 -0.55 -39.27
C ILE A 321 -7.58 0.38 -40.45
N TYR A 322 -7.76 1.67 -40.24
CA TYR A 322 -7.55 2.68 -41.28
C TYR A 322 -6.14 2.60 -41.91
N LYS A 323 -6.10 2.53 -43.23
CA LYS A 323 -4.92 2.70 -44.09
C LYS A 323 -5.24 3.71 -45.19
N LYS A 324 -4.25 4.44 -45.70
CA LYS A 324 -4.43 5.57 -46.62
C LYS A 324 -5.10 5.21 -47.96
N ASN A 325 -5.20 3.98 -48.36
CA ASN A 325 -5.85 3.50 -49.59
C ASN A 325 -6.80 2.33 -49.28
N HIS A 326 -7.57 2.43 -48.19
CA HIS A 326 -8.48 1.39 -47.76
C HIS A 326 -9.65 1.28 -48.75
N GLU A 327 -9.84 0.10 -49.33
CA GLU A 327 -11.03 -0.24 -50.09
C GLU A 327 -12.07 -0.84 -49.13
N ASP A 328 -13.33 -0.40 -49.24
CA ASP A 328 -14.44 -0.89 -48.43
C ASP A 328 -14.64 -2.38 -48.64
N SER A 329 -14.26 -3.19 -47.68
CA SER A 329 -14.55 -4.63 -47.67
C SER A 329 -15.52 -4.92 -46.52
N SER A 330 -16.67 -5.47 -46.82
CA SER A 330 -17.66 -5.85 -45.83
C SER A 330 -17.10 -6.88 -44.82
N ILE A 331 -17.49 -6.72 -43.57
CA ILE A 331 -17.18 -7.68 -42.51
C ILE A 331 -18.17 -8.85 -42.61
N ASP A 332 -17.65 -10.06 -42.55
CA ASP A 332 -18.47 -11.28 -42.45
C ASP A 332 -18.97 -11.46 -41.02
N TRP A 333 -20.11 -10.88 -40.71
CA TRP A 333 -20.67 -10.86 -39.36
C TRP A 333 -21.08 -12.25 -38.84
N GLU A 334 -21.51 -13.16 -39.73
CA GLU A 334 -21.84 -14.53 -39.34
C GLU A 334 -20.60 -15.29 -38.83
N ARG A 335 -19.50 -15.10 -39.54
CA ARG A 335 -18.21 -15.64 -39.09
C ARG A 335 -17.75 -15.03 -37.75
N VAL A 336 -17.90 -13.72 -37.60
CA VAL A 336 -17.56 -12.99 -36.39
C VAL A 336 -18.36 -13.53 -35.18
N ASP A 337 -19.66 -13.72 -35.32
CA ASP A 337 -20.52 -14.28 -34.29
C ASP A 337 -20.07 -15.67 -33.83
N LYS A 338 -19.68 -16.54 -34.77
CA LYS A 338 -19.13 -17.86 -34.45
C LYS A 338 -17.84 -17.78 -33.62
N TYR A 339 -16.95 -16.84 -33.92
CA TYR A 339 -15.72 -16.62 -33.13
C TYR A 339 -16.05 -16.08 -31.73
N ILE A 340 -16.93 -15.10 -31.64
CA ILE A 340 -17.34 -14.51 -30.37
C ILE A 340 -18.02 -15.56 -29.46
N GLU A 341 -18.90 -16.41 -30.02
CA GLU A 341 -19.57 -17.45 -29.22
C GLU A 341 -18.56 -18.45 -28.65
N LYS A 342 -17.60 -18.89 -29.46
CA LYS A 342 -16.52 -19.76 -29.00
C LYS A 342 -15.69 -19.11 -27.87
N GLU A 343 -15.32 -17.84 -28.01
CA GLU A 343 -14.56 -17.12 -26.97
C GLU A 343 -15.42 -16.84 -25.72
N ARG A 344 -16.73 -16.65 -25.90
CA ARG A 344 -17.70 -16.53 -24.81
C ARG A 344 -17.77 -17.81 -23.98
N GLU A 345 -17.97 -18.97 -24.63
CA GLU A 345 -17.97 -20.28 -23.97
C GLU A 345 -16.68 -20.52 -23.19
N ARG A 346 -15.50 -20.27 -23.80
CA ARG A 346 -14.19 -20.42 -23.17
C ARG A 346 -14.04 -19.52 -21.93
N SER A 347 -14.53 -18.31 -22.03
CA SER A 347 -14.47 -17.34 -20.94
C SER A 347 -15.42 -17.69 -19.77
N PHE A 348 -16.61 -18.19 -20.07
CA PHE A 348 -17.53 -18.71 -19.06
C PHE A 348 -16.95 -19.92 -18.32
N GLU A 349 -16.34 -20.86 -19.05
CA GLU A 349 -15.67 -22.01 -18.43
C GLU A 349 -14.52 -21.59 -17.52
N TYR A 350 -13.71 -20.62 -17.95
CA TYR A 350 -12.68 -20.03 -17.09
C TYR A 350 -13.27 -19.47 -15.79
N LEU A 351 -14.30 -18.63 -15.87
CA LEU A 351 -14.94 -18.02 -14.70
C LEU A 351 -15.58 -19.07 -13.78
N LYS A 352 -16.31 -20.05 -14.34
CA LYS A 352 -16.88 -21.17 -13.57
C LYS A 352 -15.78 -21.91 -12.81
N LYS A 353 -14.70 -22.30 -13.48
CA LYS A 353 -13.57 -23.00 -12.87
C LYS A 353 -12.88 -22.17 -11.81
N ALA A 354 -12.69 -20.86 -12.05
CA ALA A 354 -12.03 -19.97 -11.10
C ALA A 354 -12.89 -19.74 -9.84
N LEU A 355 -14.22 -19.61 -9.99
CA LEU A 355 -15.18 -19.39 -8.92
C LEU A 355 -15.63 -20.67 -8.19
N SER A 356 -15.32 -21.86 -8.74
CA SER A 356 -15.65 -23.15 -8.13
C SER A 356 -14.52 -23.79 -7.34
N LYS A 357 -13.33 -23.21 -7.34
CA LYS A 357 -12.20 -23.76 -6.60
C LYS A 357 -12.53 -23.84 -5.12
N GLU A 358 -12.44 -25.03 -4.54
CA GLU A 358 -12.62 -25.23 -3.10
C GLU A 358 -11.66 -24.33 -2.31
N LYS A 359 -12.16 -23.82 -1.19
CA LYS A 359 -11.32 -23.09 -0.24
C LYS A 359 -10.25 -24.04 0.29
N ILE A 360 -9.04 -23.92 -0.20
CA ILE A 360 -7.90 -24.53 0.49
C ILE A 360 -7.80 -23.79 1.82
N VAL A 361 -8.11 -24.46 2.92
CA VAL A 361 -7.86 -23.90 4.26
C VAL A 361 -6.35 -23.84 4.46
N VAL A 362 -5.82 -22.64 4.20
CA VAL A 362 -4.39 -22.37 4.33
C VAL A 362 -4.03 -22.27 5.80
N ASN A 363 -3.37 -23.28 6.34
CA ASN A 363 -2.96 -23.33 7.75
C ASN A 363 -1.54 -22.78 7.99
N GLN A 364 -0.95 -22.05 7.04
CA GLN A 364 0.30 -21.30 7.22
C GLN A 364 0.03 -19.79 7.41
N ILE A 365 1.09 -19.07 7.82
CA ILE A 365 1.05 -17.60 7.88
C ILE A 365 0.89 -17.02 6.48
N GLU A 366 -0.02 -16.06 6.35
CA GLU A 366 -0.25 -15.31 5.13
C GLU A 366 -0.48 -13.85 5.54
N ILE A 367 0.24 -12.91 4.91
CA ILE A 367 0.11 -11.49 5.19
C ILE A 367 -0.73 -10.87 4.09
N LEU A 368 -2.01 -10.71 4.36
CA LEU A 368 -2.98 -10.12 3.44
C LEU A 368 -2.84 -8.62 3.31
N ASN A 369 -2.40 -7.96 4.36
CA ASN A 369 -2.15 -6.52 4.38
C ASN A 369 -0.86 -6.24 5.14
N LYS A 370 0.02 -5.40 4.58
CA LYS A 370 1.29 -5.04 5.20
C LYS A 370 1.16 -4.47 6.63
N LYS A 371 0.01 -3.85 6.96
CA LYS A 371 -0.30 -3.39 8.34
C LYS A 371 -0.44 -4.55 9.34
N ASP A 372 -0.73 -5.77 8.88
CA ASP A 372 -0.96 -6.93 9.72
C ASP A 372 0.32 -7.75 9.99
N CYS A 373 1.48 -7.21 9.67
CA CYS A 373 2.77 -7.80 9.98
C CYS A 373 3.72 -6.79 10.62
N CYS A 374 4.10 -7.03 11.88
CA CYS A 374 5.09 -6.19 12.57
C CYS A 374 6.55 -6.56 12.26
N GLY A 375 6.81 -7.60 11.47
CA GLY A 375 8.17 -8.03 11.09
C GLY A 375 8.99 -8.67 12.21
N CYS A 376 8.34 -9.23 13.24
CA CYS A 376 9.00 -9.81 14.40
C CYS A 376 9.68 -11.17 14.14
N SER A 377 9.56 -11.76 12.96
CA SER A 377 10.15 -13.05 12.55
C SER A 377 9.76 -14.29 13.37
N ALA A 378 8.80 -14.18 14.29
CA ALA A 378 8.37 -15.32 15.12
C ALA A 378 7.85 -16.50 14.28
N CYS A 379 7.11 -16.22 13.20
CA CYS A 379 6.60 -17.22 12.29
C CYS A 379 7.73 -17.98 11.56
N ALA A 380 8.78 -17.30 11.14
CA ALA A 380 9.92 -17.91 10.47
C ALA A 380 10.73 -18.81 11.41
N GLN A 381 11.00 -18.34 12.63
CA GLN A 381 11.72 -19.13 13.65
C GLN A 381 10.89 -20.30 14.17
N ALA A 382 9.56 -20.16 14.29
CA ALA A 382 8.68 -21.25 14.70
C ALA A 382 8.48 -22.34 13.65
N CYS A 383 8.92 -22.12 12.41
CA CYS A 383 8.75 -23.06 11.33
C CYS A 383 9.75 -24.24 11.42
N ALA A 384 9.29 -25.41 11.87
CA ALA A 384 10.12 -26.61 11.98
C ALA A 384 10.71 -27.07 10.62
N LYS A 385 10.03 -26.77 9.51
CA LYS A 385 10.48 -27.09 8.15
C LYS A 385 11.36 -26.00 7.54
N LYS A 386 11.56 -24.87 8.24
CA LYS A 386 12.33 -23.71 7.76
C LYS A 386 11.88 -23.21 6.37
N CYS A 387 10.61 -23.42 6.04
CA CYS A 387 10.00 -23.02 4.75
C CYS A 387 9.52 -21.56 4.73
N ILE A 388 9.85 -20.75 5.73
CA ILE A 388 9.47 -19.34 5.80
C ILE A 388 10.72 -18.47 5.78
N THR A 389 10.84 -17.65 4.74
CA THR A 389 11.92 -16.67 4.56
C THR A 389 11.37 -15.26 4.78
N MET A 390 12.12 -14.43 5.51
CA MET A 390 11.76 -13.02 5.69
C MET A 390 12.34 -12.22 4.51
N ARG A 391 11.49 -11.86 3.53
CA ARG A 391 11.89 -11.06 2.35
C ARG A 391 11.65 -9.58 2.55
N THR A 392 12.60 -8.79 2.04
CA THR A 392 12.53 -7.32 2.07
C THR A 392 11.68 -6.82 0.91
N ASP A 393 10.70 -5.96 1.19
CA ASP A 393 9.88 -5.29 0.19
C ASP A 393 10.54 -4.02 -0.38
N TYR A 394 9.87 -3.37 -1.33
CA TYR A 394 10.36 -2.14 -1.98
C TYR A 394 10.54 -0.97 -1.00
N GLU A 395 9.83 -0.95 0.12
CA GLU A 395 9.99 0.06 1.18
C GLU A 395 11.14 -0.25 2.15
N GLY A 396 11.75 -1.42 2.05
CA GLY A 396 12.87 -1.86 2.89
C GLY A 396 12.44 -2.63 4.15
N PHE A 397 11.16 -3.01 4.28
CA PHE A 397 10.66 -3.81 5.40
C PHE A 397 10.59 -5.29 5.05
N THR A 398 10.83 -6.17 6.04
CA THR A 398 10.78 -7.61 5.82
C THR A 398 9.41 -8.20 6.16
N TYR A 399 8.96 -9.14 5.31
CA TYR A 399 7.72 -9.89 5.44
C TYR A 399 7.96 -11.39 5.22
N PRO A 400 7.18 -12.29 5.88
CA PRO A 400 7.32 -13.72 5.69
C PRO A 400 6.83 -14.14 4.30
N GLU A 401 7.66 -14.91 3.59
CA GLU A 401 7.31 -15.63 2.38
C GLU A 401 7.41 -17.12 2.65
N VAL A 402 6.36 -17.88 2.31
CA VAL A 402 6.26 -19.30 2.58
C VAL A 402 6.53 -20.09 1.32
N ASP A 403 7.55 -20.98 1.35
CA ASP A 403 7.72 -21.99 0.31
C ASP A 403 6.66 -23.09 0.48
N LEU A 404 5.65 -23.04 -0.38
CA LEU A 404 4.52 -23.97 -0.33
C LEU A 404 4.90 -25.40 -0.73
N SER A 405 6.02 -25.60 -1.43
CA SER A 405 6.48 -26.92 -1.84
C SER A 405 7.02 -27.75 -0.66
N THR A 406 7.54 -27.07 0.37
CA THR A 406 8.09 -27.68 1.58
C THR A 406 7.19 -27.50 2.80
N CYS A 407 6.17 -26.64 2.72
CA CYS A 407 5.25 -26.34 3.81
C CYS A 407 4.26 -27.49 4.06
N VAL A 408 4.29 -28.07 5.25
CA VAL A 408 3.37 -29.15 5.69
C VAL A 408 2.08 -28.61 6.34
N GLN A 409 1.82 -27.32 6.28
CA GLN A 409 0.63 -26.64 6.80
C GLN A 409 0.29 -26.95 8.28
N CYS A 410 1.31 -27.13 9.13
CA CYS A 410 1.14 -27.48 10.54
C CYS A 410 0.58 -26.34 11.42
N GLY A 411 0.50 -25.10 10.93
CA GLY A 411 -0.05 -23.93 11.63
C GLY A 411 0.82 -23.35 12.73
N LEU A 412 2.04 -23.84 12.97
CA LEU A 412 2.93 -23.33 14.02
C LEU A 412 3.26 -21.85 13.84
N CYS A 413 3.40 -21.41 12.60
CA CYS A 413 3.64 -20.00 12.26
C CYS A 413 2.47 -19.06 12.64
N LYS A 414 1.21 -19.51 12.45
CA LYS A 414 0.03 -18.77 12.90
C LYS A 414 -0.04 -18.69 14.43
N LYS A 415 0.23 -19.81 15.11
CA LYS A 415 0.25 -19.87 16.58
C LYS A 415 1.33 -18.98 17.18
N ALA A 416 2.44 -18.77 16.48
CA ALA A 416 3.52 -17.89 16.92
C ALA A 416 3.30 -16.41 16.57
N CYS A 417 2.35 -16.08 15.70
CA CYS A 417 2.15 -14.71 15.21
C CYS A 417 1.48 -13.83 16.26
N PRO A 418 2.15 -12.78 16.78
CA PRO A 418 1.58 -11.93 17.83
C PRO A 418 0.45 -11.04 17.33
N ILE A 419 0.34 -10.80 16.02
CA ILE A 419 -0.73 -10.01 15.42
C ILE A 419 -2.02 -10.82 15.31
N ILE A 420 -1.91 -12.10 14.91
CA ILE A 420 -3.07 -13.00 14.82
C ILE A 420 -3.65 -13.32 16.21
N ASN A 421 -2.77 -13.39 17.22
CA ASN A 421 -3.14 -13.75 18.60
C ASN A 421 -3.15 -12.55 19.54
N ALA A 422 -3.32 -11.30 19.04
CA ALA A 422 -3.20 -10.10 19.85
C ALA A 422 -4.24 -10.02 20.99
N ASP A 423 -5.45 -10.49 20.76
CA ASP A 423 -6.56 -10.42 21.72
C ASP A 423 -6.41 -11.44 22.89
N SER A 424 -5.58 -12.48 22.69
CA SER A 424 -5.28 -13.47 23.72
C SER A 424 -4.14 -13.05 24.70
N ASN A 425 -3.45 -11.95 24.42
CA ASN A 425 -2.29 -11.48 25.14
C ASN A 425 -2.53 -10.21 26.00
N SER A 426 -3.79 -9.84 26.23
CA SER A 426 -4.11 -8.77 27.18
C SER A 426 -3.93 -9.27 28.61
N ASN A 427 -2.78 -8.99 29.19
CA ASN A 427 -2.63 -9.11 30.65
C ASN A 427 -3.61 -8.14 31.31
N GLU A 428 -4.31 -8.59 32.37
CA GLU A 428 -4.98 -7.67 33.28
C GLU A 428 -3.98 -6.62 33.73
N MET A 429 -4.38 -5.36 33.76
CA MET A 429 -3.54 -4.26 34.21
C MET A 429 -3.31 -4.41 35.70
N LEU A 430 -2.19 -5.03 36.10
CA LEU A 430 -1.77 -5.02 37.49
C LEU A 430 -1.32 -3.59 37.82
N HIS A 431 -1.84 -3.04 38.90
CA HIS A 431 -1.57 -1.67 39.36
C HIS A 431 -0.22 -1.61 40.09
N TYR A 432 0.88 -1.78 39.37
CA TYR A 432 2.18 -1.46 39.90
C TYR A 432 2.47 0.04 39.79
N PRO A 433 3.29 0.60 40.68
CA PRO A 433 3.72 1.99 40.59
C PRO A 433 4.54 2.24 39.32
N ALA A 434 4.44 3.47 38.80
CA ALA A 434 5.33 3.98 37.77
C ALA A 434 6.39 4.88 38.43
N TYR A 435 7.59 4.88 37.88
CA TYR A 435 8.70 5.67 38.38
C TYR A 435 9.20 6.63 37.31
N ALA A 436 9.45 7.88 37.69
CA ALA A 436 10.38 8.75 36.99
C ALA A 436 11.77 8.48 37.58
N ALA A 437 12.74 8.04 36.76
CA ALA A 437 14.00 7.54 37.28
C ALA A 437 15.19 7.79 36.34
N PHE A 438 16.40 7.91 36.95
CA PHE A 438 17.67 7.91 36.23
C PHE A 438 18.78 7.24 37.08
N ALA A 439 19.76 6.65 36.37
CA ALA A 439 20.93 6.03 36.99
C ALA A 439 21.79 7.08 37.72
N ASP A 440 22.25 6.78 38.93
CA ASP A 440 23.11 7.65 39.73
C ASP A 440 24.51 7.80 39.09
N ALA A 441 24.97 6.75 38.40
CA ALA A 441 26.21 6.79 37.62
C ALA A 441 26.06 7.67 36.36
N GLU A 442 26.63 8.86 36.39
CA GLU A 442 26.53 9.87 35.34
C GLU A 442 26.99 9.35 33.95
N ASN A 443 28.08 8.57 33.94
CA ASN A 443 28.60 7.96 32.70
C ASN A 443 27.60 6.99 32.06
N VAL A 444 26.82 6.23 32.82
CA VAL A 444 25.75 5.37 32.37
C VAL A 444 24.62 6.21 31.75
N ARG A 445 24.22 7.26 32.47
CA ARG A 445 23.16 8.17 32.09
C ARG A 445 23.46 8.92 30.76
N LEU A 446 24.71 9.42 30.64
CA LEU A 446 25.13 10.16 29.43
C LEU A 446 25.25 9.28 28.18
N ARG A 447 25.65 8.01 28.33
CA ARG A 447 25.71 7.04 27.22
C ARG A 447 24.35 6.50 26.82
N SER A 448 23.33 6.66 27.64
CA SER A 448 21.97 6.20 27.41
C SER A 448 21.12 7.26 26.72
N SER A 449 20.08 6.84 26.03
CA SER A 449 19.15 7.76 25.37
C SER A 449 18.29 8.57 26.32
N SER A 450 18.02 8.02 27.52
CA SER A 450 17.23 8.65 28.59
C SER A 450 17.96 8.50 29.93
N GLY A 451 17.30 8.04 30.97
CA GLY A 451 17.84 7.93 32.35
C GLY A 451 18.81 6.78 32.60
N GLY A 452 19.03 5.83 31.66
CA GLY A 452 20.02 4.75 31.84
C GLY A 452 19.52 3.45 32.46
N ILE A 453 18.23 3.32 32.72
CA ILE A 453 17.61 2.18 33.41
C ILE A 453 17.85 0.83 32.71
N PHE A 454 17.87 0.80 31.37
CA PHE A 454 18.21 -0.42 30.63
C PHE A 454 19.57 -1.00 31.08
N THR A 455 20.57 -0.14 31.25
CA THR A 455 21.93 -0.56 31.63
C THR A 455 21.92 -1.21 33.00
N LEU A 456 21.29 -0.61 34.02
CA LEU A 456 21.22 -1.17 35.38
C LEU A 456 20.53 -2.54 35.41
N LEU A 457 19.42 -2.70 34.66
CA LEU A 457 18.73 -3.98 34.56
C LEU A 457 19.59 -5.04 33.87
N ALA A 458 20.30 -4.66 32.78
CA ALA A 458 21.18 -5.55 32.05
C ALA A 458 22.40 -5.99 32.88
N GLU A 459 23.05 -5.06 33.56
CA GLU A 459 24.19 -5.33 34.48
C GLU A 459 23.79 -6.31 35.58
N ASN A 460 22.61 -6.12 36.19
CA ASN A 460 22.12 -7.04 37.22
C ASN A 460 21.96 -8.48 36.71
N VAL A 461 21.58 -8.67 35.46
CA VAL A 461 21.44 -10.01 34.84
C VAL A 461 22.81 -10.58 34.45
N LEU A 462 23.69 -9.78 33.84
CA LEU A 462 25.04 -10.21 33.41
C LEU A 462 25.91 -10.59 34.61
N HIS A 463 25.90 -9.82 35.71
CA HIS A 463 26.64 -10.15 36.96
C HIS A 463 26.24 -11.50 37.57
N LYS A 464 25.07 -12.02 37.27
CA LYS A 464 24.60 -13.35 37.68
C LYS A 464 24.87 -14.45 36.65
N GLY A 465 25.70 -14.19 35.63
CA GLY A 465 25.99 -15.15 34.56
C GLY A 465 24.83 -15.34 33.61
N GLY A 466 23.87 -14.43 33.55
CA GLY A 466 22.76 -14.43 32.61
C GLY A 466 23.15 -14.01 31.20
N MET A 467 22.17 -13.90 30.33
CA MET A 467 22.31 -13.36 28.98
C MET A 467 21.38 -12.16 28.77
N VAL A 468 21.82 -11.19 27.99
CA VAL A 468 21.02 -10.01 27.64
C VAL A 468 20.90 -9.92 26.13
N PHE A 469 19.65 -9.86 25.63
CA PHE A 469 19.36 -9.66 24.21
C PHE A 469 18.85 -8.24 23.98
N GLY A 470 19.35 -7.62 22.89
CA GLY A 470 18.90 -6.28 22.51
C GLY A 470 19.35 -5.88 21.12
N ALA A 471 18.91 -4.70 20.69
CA ALA A 471 19.24 -4.14 19.38
C ALA A 471 20.67 -3.59 19.35
N ALA A 472 21.46 -3.96 18.35
CA ALA A 472 22.81 -3.48 18.08
C ALA A 472 22.97 -3.09 16.61
N PHE A 473 23.95 -2.22 16.31
CA PHE A 473 24.38 -1.99 14.93
C PHE A 473 25.30 -3.14 14.49
N ASP A 474 25.15 -3.53 13.22
CA ASP A 474 26.13 -4.36 12.51
C ASP A 474 27.20 -3.46 11.83
N ASP A 475 28.15 -4.08 11.11
CA ASP A 475 29.26 -3.38 10.48
C ASP A 475 28.83 -2.42 9.36
N GLU A 476 27.59 -2.56 8.85
CA GLU A 476 26.99 -1.67 7.84
C GLU A 476 26.06 -0.61 8.50
N PHE A 477 26.05 -0.52 9.83
CA PHE A 477 25.16 0.35 10.61
C PHE A 477 23.67 0.07 10.38
N MET A 478 23.34 -1.16 10.01
CA MET A 478 21.98 -1.67 10.09
C MET A 478 21.73 -2.26 11.48
N VAL A 479 20.46 -2.38 11.87
CA VAL A 479 20.14 -2.83 13.24
C VAL A 479 19.72 -4.30 13.25
N SER A 480 20.36 -5.08 14.13
CA SER A 480 20.03 -6.48 14.41
C SER A 480 19.93 -6.71 15.91
N HIS A 481 19.12 -7.67 16.33
CA HIS A 481 19.19 -8.17 17.70
C HIS A 481 20.38 -9.11 17.84
N ILE A 482 21.07 -8.98 18.97
CA ILE A 482 22.16 -9.86 19.38
C ILE A 482 22.01 -10.25 20.85
N GLY A 483 22.58 -11.37 21.25
CA GLY A 483 22.79 -11.75 22.65
C GLY A 483 24.19 -11.38 23.10
N ILE A 484 24.33 -10.93 24.34
CA ILE A 484 25.62 -10.69 25.01
C ILE A 484 25.66 -11.46 26.34
N GLU A 485 26.88 -11.85 26.77
CA GLU A 485 27.12 -12.62 27.98
C GLU A 485 28.08 -11.89 28.91
N HIS A 486 28.84 -10.91 28.42
CA HIS A 486 29.85 -10.18 29.14
C HIS A 486 29.47 -8.71 29.27
N ILE A 487 29.81 -8.12 30.42
CA ILE A 487 29.45 -6.73 30.76
C ILE A 487 30.13 -5.72 29.83
N GLU A 488 31.31 -6.03 29.33
CA GLU A 488 32.09 -5.19 28.41
C GLU A 488 31.35 -4.97 27.08
N GLU A 489 30.44 -5.88 26.69
CA GLU A 489 29.66 -5.80 25.46
C GLU A 489 28.40 -4.93 25.59
N ILE A 490 28.03 -4.51 26.82
CA ILE A 490 26.77 -3.79 27.06
C ILE A 490 26.65 -2.51 26.24
N THR A 491 27.75 -1.87 25.92
CA THR A 491 27.83 -0.65 25.13
C THR A 491 27.26 -0.84 23.72
N ARG A 492 27.28 -2.06 23.18
CA ARG A 492 26.66 -2.40 21.86
C ARG A 492 25.14 -2.28 21.90
N LEU A 493 24.53 -2.55 23.06
CA LEU A 493 23.08 -2.51 23.25
C LEU A 493 22.58 -1.13 23.71
N GLN A 494 23.45 -0.29 24.27
CA GLN A 494 23.11 1.05 24.76
C GLN A 494 22.69 2.00 23.64
N GLY A 495 21.81 2.94 23.96
CA GLY A 495 21.34 3.97 23.04
C GLY A 495 20.23 3.49 22.07
N SER A 496 19.33 4.39 21.74
CA SER A 496 18.24 4.14 20.78
C SER A 496 18.77 3.98 19.36
N LYS A 497 18.20 3.03 18.66
CA LYS A 497 18.47 2.76 17.26
C LYS A 497 17.15 2.85 16.48
N TYR A 498 16.91 4.01 15.85
CA TYR A 498 15.63 4.29 15.19
C TYR A 498 15.54 3.63 13.81
N LEU A 499 15.53 2.28 13.83
CA LEU A 499 15.36 1.42 12.66
C LEU A 499 14.60 0.16 13.03
N GLN A 500 14.03 -0.51 12.03
CA GLN A 500 13.55 -1.87 12.25
C GLN A 500 14.74 -2.81 12.46
N SER A 501 14.82 -3.41 13.65
CA SER A 501 15.83 -4.42 13.97
C SER A 501 15.48 -5.78 13.34
N ARG A 502 16.47 -6.44 12.76
CA ARG A 502 16.38 -7.85 12.35
C ARG A 502 16.53 -8.73 13.58
N ILE A 503 15.55 -9.60 13.82
CA ILE A 503 15.58 -10.51 14.98
C ILE A 503 16.56 -11.67 14.77
N GLY A 504 16.82 -12.07 13.52
CA GLY A 504 17.69 -13.22 13.24
C GLY A 504 17.21 -14.47 13.93
N ASN A 505 18.11 -15.17 14.63
CA ASN A 505 17.84 -16.39 15.39
C ASN A 505 17.70 -16.15 16.91
N THR A 506 17.65 -14.92 17.37
CA THR A 506 17.77 -14.59 18.80
C THR A 506 16.65 -15.15 19.67
N TYR A 507 15.46 -15.44 19.13
CA TYR A 507 14.42 -16.14 19.89
C TYR A 507 14.81 -17.60 20.17
N TYR A 508 15.45 -18.26 19.19
CA TYR A 508 15.98 -19.61 19.37
C TYR A 508 17.14 -19.61 20.38
N GLU A 509 18.07 -18.66 20.27
CA GLU A 509 19.22 -18.53 21.18
C GLU A 509 18.75 -18.26 22.62
N ALA A 510 17.78 -17.36 22.79
CA ALA A 510 17.16 -17.09 24.09
C ALA A 510 16.49 -18.37 24.65
N LYS A 511 15.78 -19.13 23.80
CA LYS A 511 15.17 -20.38 24.23
C LYS A 511 16.22 -21.40 24.70
N VAL A 512 17.33 -21.54 23.98
CA VAL A 512 18.43 -22.45 24.38
C VAL A 512 19.00 -22.04 25.74
N ALA A 513 19.26 -20.77 25.97
CA ALA A 513 19.75 -20.27 27.27
C ALA A 513 18.73 -20.51 28.41
N LEU A 514 17.44 -20.28 28.15
CA LEU A 514 16.37 -20.51 29.11
C LEU A 514 16.20 -21.99 29.48
N ASP A 515 16.23 -22.87 28.47
CA ASP A 515 16.15 -24.33 28.67
C ASP A 515 17.39 -24.88 29.43
N ALA A 516 18.54 -24.21 29.29
CA ALA A 516 19.76 -24.47 30.11
C ALA A 516 19.71 -23.89 31.54
N GLY A 517 18.59 -23.27 31.94
CA GLY A 517 18.40 -22.69 33.26
C GLY A 517 19.05 -21.31 33.48
N ARG A 518 19.63 -20.71 32.42
CA ARG A 518 20.24 -19.36 32.53
C ARG A 518 19.19 -18.28 32.64
N GLN A 519 19.48 -17.23 33.39
CA GLN A 519 18.63 -16.04 33.39
C GLN A 519 18.79 -15.28 32.08
N VAL A 520 17.67 -14.87 31.45
CA VAL A 520 17.66 -14.11 30.22
C VAL A 520 16.89 -12.82 30.42
N LEU A 521 17.49 -11.68 30.04
CA LEU A 521 16.79 -10.42 29.80
C LEU A 521 16.67 -10.20 28.30
N TYR A 522 15.45 -10.17 27.78
CA TYR A 522 15.21 -9.89 26.38
C TYR A 522 14.56 -8.51 26.22
N SER A 523 15.27 -7.58 25.56
CA SER A 523 14.77 -6.23 25.30
C SER A 523 14.35 -6.05 23.84
N GLY A 524 13.33 -5.22 23.58
CA GLY A 524 12.87 -4.93 22.24
C GLY A 524 11.68 -3.98 22.20
N THR A 525 11.03 -3.84 21.07
CA THR A 525 9.72 -3.19 21.00
C THR A 525 8.62 -4.15 21.47
N ALA A 526 7.47 -3.64 21.91
CA ALA A 526 6.39 -4.49 22.44
C ALA A 526 5.97 -5.60 21.45
N CYS A 527 5.90 -5.29 20.15
CA CYS A 527 5.58 -6.29 19.12
C CYS A 527 6.67 -7.37 18.96
N GLN A 528 7.95 -7.08 19.22
CA GLN A 528 9.04 -8.05 19.24
C GLN A 528 8.97 -8.94 20.49
N ILE A 529 8.67 -8.35 21.65
CA ILE A 529 8.45 -9.13 22.90
C ILE A 529 7.25 -10.06 22.74
N ALA A 530 6.14 -9.59 22.17
CA ALA A 530 4.99 -10.44 21.87
C ALA A 530 5.36 -11.56 20.88
N GLY A 531 6.23 -11.28 19.91
CA GLY A 531 6.78 -12.28 18.99
C GLY A 531 7.63 -13.34 19.69
N LEU A 532 8.50 -12.95 20.63
CA LEU A 532 9.28 -13.87 21.47
C LEU A 532 8.35 -14.80 22.26
N LYS A 533 7.38 -14.24 22.98
CA LYS A 533 6.41 -15.03 23.77
C LYS A 533 5.61 -15.99 22.88
N GLY A 534 5.15 -15.53 21.72
CA GLY A 534 4.48 -16.37 20.71
C GLY A 534 5.35 -17.48 20.17
N TYR A 535 6.67 -17.28 20.04
CA TYR A 535 7.64 -18.31 19.68
C TYR A 535 7.86 -19.32 20.81
N LEU A 536 8.04 -18.87 22.03
CA LEU A 536 8.34 -19.72 23.23
C LEU A 536 7.15 -20.61 23.61
N LYS A 537 5.91 -20.11 23.48
CA LYS A 537 4.64 -20.84 23.77
C LYS A 537 4.46 -21.32 25.20
N LYS A 538 5.36 -21.05 26.09
CA LYS A 538 5.30 -21.34 27.53
C LYS A 538 5.93 -20.20 28.31
N GLU A 539 5.51 -20.04 29.56
CA GLU A 539 6.18 -19.13 30.48
C GLU A 539 7.48 -19.75 31.00
N TYR A 540 8.48 -18.89 31.18
CA TYR A 540 9.78 -19.24 31.76
C TYR A 540 10.03 -18.36 32.99
N PRO A 541 10.25 -18.95 34.17
CA PRO A 541 10.51 -18.17 35.37
C PRO A 541 11.84 -17.40 35.30
N ASN A 542 12.79 -17.88 34.52
CA ASN A 542 14.12 -17.28 34.30
C ASN A 542 14.15 -16.30 33.09
N LEU A 543 13.01 -16.01 32.44
CA LEU A 543 12.89 -14.99 31.41
C LEU A 543 12.36 -13.70 32.01
N LEU A 544 13.11 -12.61 31.78
CA LEU A 544 12.68 -11.24 31.98
C LEU A 544 12.54 -10.54 30.63
N THR A 545 11.47 -9.85 30.43
CA THR A 545 11.19 -9.13 29.17
C THR A 545 11.08 -7.64 29.41
N LEU A 546 11.78 -6.87 28.58
CA LEU A 546 11.80 -5.41 28.65
C LEU A 546 11.35 -4.82 27.33
N ASP A 547 10.35 -3.97 27.34
CA ASP A 547 10.02 -3.22 26.12
C ASP A 547 10.24 -1.71 26.27
N VAL A 548 10.36 -1.05 25.13
CA VAL A 548 10.51 0.40 25.08
C VAL A 548 9.20 1.06 24.60
N LEU A 549 8.91 2.26 25.10
CA LEU A 549 7.87 3.12 24.56
C LEU A 549 8.25 3.49 23.11
N CYS A 550 7.54 2.90 22.15
CA CYS A 550 7.92 2.93 20.74
C CYS A 550 7.05 3.91 19.96
N HIS A 551 7.67 4.89 19.29
CA HIS A 551 6.99 5.79 18.36
C HIS A 551 6.56 5.05 17.06
N GLY A 552 7.43 4.21 16.53
CA GLY A 552 7.30 3.44 15.29
C GLY A 552 8.69 3.14 14.76
N VAL A 553 8.78 2.23 13.78
CA VAL A 553 10.08 1.84 13.20
C VAL A 553 10.20 2.36 11.76
N PRO A 554 11.20 3.22 11.48
CA PRO A 554 11.46 3.71 10.13
C PRO A 554 12.08 2.64 9.22
N SER A 555 11.99 2.89 7.93
CA SER A 555 12.50 2.00 6.89
C SER A 555 14.03 1.91 6.91
N PRO A 556 14.60 0.68 6.94
CA PRO A 556 16.04 0.46 6.79
C PRO A 556 16.59 0.98 5.44
N LYS A 557 15.77 0.97 4.38
CA LYS A 557 16.15 1.51 3.06
C LYS A 557 16.35 3.01 3.10
N VAL A 558 15.50 3.75 3.82
CA VAL A 558 15.64 5.21 4.00
C VAL A 558 16.92 5.53 4.76
N TRP A 559 17.22 4.78 5.83
CA TRP A 559 18.45 4.94 6.60
C TRP A 559 19.69 4.65 5.77
N ASN A 560 19.71 3.55 5.04
CA ASN A 560 20.85 3.21 4.18
C ASN A 560 21.11 4.31 3.12
N ARG A 561 20.06 4.83 2.48
CA ARG A 561 20.16 5.95 1.53
C ARG A 561 20.73 7.19 2.22
N TYR A 562 20.29 7.49 3.43
CA TYR A 562 20.79 8.61 4.21
C TYR A 562 22.28 8.44 4.57
N LEU A 563 22.67 7.28 5.10
CA LEU A 563 24.08 6.99 5.42
C LEU A 563 24.99 7.17 4.21
N ARG A 564 24.64 6.55 3.07
CA ARG A 564 25.43 6.65 1.85
C ARG A 564 25.56 8.09 1.37
N SER A 565 24.50 8.89 1.47
CA SER A 565 24.59 10.32 1.13
C SER A 565 25.55 11.08 2.05
N GLN A 566 25.55 10.79 3.36
CA GLN A 566 26.47 11.41 4.31
C GLN A 566 27.92 10.97 4.10
N GLU A 567 28.16 9.70 3.79
CA GLU A 567 29.50 9.18 3.45
C GLU A 567 30.09 9.89 2.23
N VAL A 568 29.29 10.10 1.19
CA VAL A 568 29.69 10.85 -0.02
C VAL A 568 29.98 12.31 0.32
N LEU A 569 29.10 12.99 1.04
CA LEU A 569 29.24 14.40 1.41
C LEU A 569 30.50 14.67 2.27
N HIS A 570 30.85 13.74 3.15
CA HIS A 570 31.97 13.90 4.08
C HIS A 570 33.26 13.19 3.60
N ASN A 571 33.21 12.50 2.47
CA ASN A 571 34.30 11.74 1.87
C ASN A 571 34.96 10.76 2.88
N GLY A 572 34.11 9.95 3.55
CA GLY A 572 34.58 8.98 4.55
C GLY A 572 33.47 8.02 4.96
N HIS A 573 33.82 6.78 5.34
CA HIS A 573 32.87 5.79 5.84
C HIS A 573 32.48 6.08 7.30
N VAL A 574 31.21 5.86 7.63
CA VAL A 574 30.75 5.98 9.03
C VAL A 574 31.43 4.93 9.89
N ARG A 575 31.94 5.32 11.05
CA ARG A 575 32.56 4.45 12.08
C ARG A 575 31.70 4.32 13.34
N ARG A 576 30.96 5.39 13.68
CA ARG A 576 30.09 5.41 14.85
C ARG A 576 28.86 6.27 14.56
N THR A 577 27.74 5.90 15.16
CA THR A 577 26.49 6.67 15.07
C THR A 577 25.77 6.69 16.40
N PHE A 578 25.19 7.86 16.73
CA PHE A 578 24.36 8.08 17.91
C PHE A 578 23.10 8.84 17.50
N PHE A 579 21.95 8.23 17.65
CA PHE A 579 20.66 8.90 17.36
C PHE A 579 20.24 9.91 18.42
N ARG A 580 20.79 9.78 19.62
CA ARG A 580 20.41 10.57 20.80
C ARG A 580 21.66 11.12 21.51
N HIS A 581 22.56 11.77 20.73
CA HIS A 581 23.73 12.43 21.31
C HIS A 581 23.31 13.67 22.11
N LYS A 582 23.68 13.74 23.41
CA LYS A 582 23.19 14.72 24.39
C LYS A 582 24.04 15.98 24.48
N LYS A 583 24.87 16.33 23.52
CA LYS A 583 25.73 17.51 23.53
C LYS A 583 24.95 18.80 23.77
N TYR A 584 23.73 18.89 23.24
CA TYR A 584 22.85 20.06 23.38
C TYR A 584 21.72 19.81 24.41
N GLY A 585 21.90 18.82 25.30
CA GLY A 585 20.92 18.37 26.27
C GLY A 585 20.09 17.17 25.79
N TRP A 586 19.34 16.59 26.72
CA TRP A 586 18.43 15.48 26.44
C TRP A 586 17.20 15.90 25.63
N LYS A 587 16.67 17.11 25.93
CA LYS A 587 15.51 17.66 25.24
C LYS A 587 15.84 18.10 23.81
N THR A 588 17.09 18.49 23.55
CA THR A 588 17.56 18.96 22.23
C THR A 588 18.67 18.06 21.67
N PHE A 589 18.47 16.76 21.72
CA PHE A 589 19.44 15.78 21.25
C PHE A 589 19.79 15.90 19.77
N ALA A 590 20.97 15.43 19.40
CA ALA A 590 21.47 15.42 18.02
C ALA A 590 21.64 14.00 17.48
N LEU A 591 21.58 13.86 16.15
CA LEU A 591 22.13 12.72 15.44
C LEU A 591 23.60 13.01 15.15
N LEU A 592 24.48 12.12 15.60
CA LEU A 592 25.94 12.20 15.39
C LEU A 592 26.40 11.04 14.51
N LEU A 593 27.18 11.34 13.47
CA LEU A 593 27.93 10.39 12.65
C LEU A 593 29.43 10.74 12.74
N GLU A 594 30.26 9.78 13.10
CA GLU A 594 31.72 9.89 13.07
C GLU A 594 32.27 9.11 11.89
N PHE A 595 33.16 9.72 11.10
CA PHE A 595 33.68 9.13 9.86
C PHE A 595 35.12 8.62 9.99
N SER A 596 35.51 7.74 9.08
CA SER A 596 36.85 7.13 8.99
C SER A 596 38.00 8.14 8.81
N ASN A 597 37.70 9.32 8.32
CA ASN A 597 38.64 10.42 8.11
C ASN A 597 38.67 11.44 9.27
N ASN A 598 38.17 11.04 10.44
CA ASN A 598 38.06 11.84 11.67
C ASN A 598 37.16 13.08 11.57
N LYS A 599 36.35 13.20 10.50
CA LYS A 599 35.26 14.19 10.45
C LYS A 599 34.07 13.70 11.25
N ALA A 600 33.21 14.63 11.65
CA ALA A 600 31.93 14.33 12.27
C ALA A 600 30.82 15.17 11.65
N TYR A 601 29.66 14.56 11.50
CA TYR A 601 28.40 15.24 11.21
C TYR A 601 27.55 15.20 12.45
N GLU A 602 27.08 16.35 12.90
CA GLU A 602 26.23 16.46 14.07
C GLU A 602 25.14 17.50 13.82
N ARG A 603 23.89 17.09 13.91
CA ARG A 603 22.72 18.00 13.82
C ARG A 603 21.66 17.63 14.84
N ILE A 604 21.01 18.65 15.40
CA ILE A 604 19.85 18.44 16.27
C ILE A 604 18.72 17.76 15.50
N PHE A 605 17.91 16.96 16.18
CA PHE A 605 16.86 16.13 15.57
C PHE A 605 15.86 16.96 14.72
N ALA A 606 15.62 18.23 15.08
CA ALA A 606 14.71 19.12 14.36
C ALA A 606 15.26 19.58 12.99
N GLU A 607 16.58 19.51 12.78
CA GLU A 607 17.25 19.96 11.56
C GLU A 607 17.78 18.81 10.72
N ASP A 608 18.03 17.64 11.33
CA ASP A 608 18.54 16.47 10.64
C ASP A 608 17.50 15.90 9.67
N PRO A 609 17.83 15.66 8.39
CA PRO A 609 16.90 15.15 7.39
C PRO A 609 16.27 13.81 7.75
N PHE A 610 17.06 12.85 8.25
CA PHE A 610 16.53 11.53 8.62
C PHE A 610 15.58 11.63 9.80
N MET A 611 15.94 12.40 10.84
CA MET A 611 15.10 12.59 12.00
C MET A 611 13.79 13.31 11.66
N GLN A 612 13.82 14.30 10.74
CA GLN A 612 12.60 14.95 10.24
C GLN A 612 11.69 13.95 9.51
N MET A 613 12.24 13.09 8.63
CA MET A 613 11.48 12.05 7.96
C MET A 613 10.88 11.04 8.96
N PHE A 614 11.65 10.62 9.95
CA PHE A 614 11.18 9.72 11.01
C PHE A 614 10.03 10.32 11.82
N LEU A 615 10.24 11.50 12.41
CA LEU A 615 9.29 12.16 13.30
C LEU A 615 8.02 12.66 12.59
N SER A 616 8.08 12.88 11.27
CA SER A 616 6.89 13.16 10.46
C SER A 616 6.01 11.94 10.18
N ASN A 617 6.44 10.75 10.57
CA ASN A 617 5.79 9.48 10.30
C ASN A 617 5.79 9.04 8.83
N ILE A 618 6.54 9.68 7.92
CA ILE A 618 6.42 9.42 6.48
C ILE A 618 7.05 8.07 6.08
N CYS A 619 8.09 7.63 6.79
CA CYS A 619 8.89 6.45 6.44
C CYS A 619 8.71 5.27 7.40
N LEU A 620 7.65 5.24 8.21
CA LEU A 620 7.41 4.17 9.17
C LEU A 620 6.83 2.92 8.52
N ARG A 621 7.02 1.78 9.20
CA ARG A 621 6.42 0.50 8.82
C ARG A 621 4.89 0.59 8.79
N PRO A 622 4.20 0.01 7.80
CA PRO A 622 2.73 0.05 7.70
C PRO A 622 2.00 -0.38 8.97
N SER A 623 2.49 -1.38 9.70
CA SER A 623 1.87 -1.84 10.95
C SER A 623 1.96 -0.83 12.10
N CYS A 624 2.87 0.14 12.06
CA CYS A 624 2.99 1.16 13.10
C CYS A 624 1.80 2.14 13.09
N TYR A 625 1.15 2.32 11.94
CA TYR A 625 -0.05 3.17 11.81
C TYR A 625 -1.33 2.51 12.34
N ALA A 626 -1.29 1.21 12.63
CA ALA A 626 -2.38 0.43 13.20
C ALA A 626 -1.84 -0.52 14.29
N CYS A 627 -0.92 -0.02 15.12
CA CYS A 627 -0.18 -0.81 16.11
C CYS A 627 -1.12 -1.38 17.18
N LYS A 628 -1.12 -2.70 17.34
CA LYS A 628 -1.91 -3.41 18.37
C LYS A 628 -1.28 -3.40 19.77
N PHE A 629 -0.07 -2.85 19.90
CA PHE A 629 0.73 -2.89 21.16
C PHE A 629 0.90 -1.51 21.79
N LYS A 630 0.24 -0.47 21.31
CA LYS A 630 0.27 0.88 21.91
C LYS A 630 -0.86 1.04 22.93
N SER A 631 -0.70 0.39 24.07
CA SER A 631 -1.60 0.49 25.23
C SER A 631 -0.77 0.44 26.50
N LEU A 632 -1.37 0.62 27.66
CA LEU A 632 -0.71 0.37 28.97
C LEU A 632 -0.64 -1.13 29.28
N SER A 633 -1.55 -1.94 28.72
CA SER A 633 -1.44 -3.42 28.77
C SER A 633 -0.38 -3.86 27.77
N ARG A 634 0.78 -4.27 28.26
CA ARG A 634 1.94 -4.59 27.45
C ARG A 634 2.39 -6.05 27.64
N PRO A 635 3.01 -6.65 26.63
CA PRO A 635 3.43 -8.05 26.70
C PRO A 635 4.69 -8.27 27.53
N SER A 636 5.41 -7.22 27.93
CA SER A 636 6.66 -7.29 28.67
C SER A 636 6.45 -7.36 30.20
N ASP A 637 7.53 -7.66 30.92
CA ASP A 637 7.57 -7.59 32.41
C ASP A 637 7.83 -6.15 32.88
N ILE A 638 8.62 -5.39 32.11
CA ILE A 638 8.98 -3.99 32.38
C ILE A 638 8.87 -3.19 31.11
N THR A 639 8.38 -1.96 31.21
CA THR A 639 8.43 -0.95 30.13
C THR A 639 9.29 0.23 30.58
N ILE A 640 10.15 0.70 29.68
CA ILE A 640 10.92 1.94 29.85
C ILE A 640 10.68 2.91 28.68
N GLY A 641 10.87 4.19 28.96
CA GLY A 641 10.78 5.24 27.92
C GLY A 641 11.31 6.57 28.41
N ASP A 642 11.23 7.60 27.57
CA ASP A 642 11.49 8.97 27.97
C ASP A 642 10.31 9.52 28.81
N CYS A 643 10.58 10.17 29.92
CA CYS A 643 9.60 10.85 30.76
C CYS A 643 9.46 12.33 30.31
N TRP A 644 8.94 12.54 29.13
CA TRP A 644 8.75 13.89 28.57
C TRP A 644 7.81 14.73 29.42
N GLY A 645 8.19 15.98 29.70
CA GLY A 645 7.40 16.91 30.51
C GLY A 645 7.58 16.71 32.03
N ILE A 646 8.60 15.95 32.44
CA ILE A 646 8.92 15.70 33.87
C ILE A 646 9.16 16.99 34.62
N ASP A 647 9.66 18.03 33.98
CA ASP A 647 9.84 19.39 34.52
C ASP A 647 8.54 20.02 35.08
N ASN A 648 7.40 19.62 34.54
CA ASN A 648 6.08 20.09 34.98
C ASN A 648 5.53 19.24 36.17
N ILE A 649 6.06 18.04 36.39
CA ILE A 649 5.56 17.09 37.39
C ILE A 649 6.52 17.05 38.60
N TYR A 650 7.80 16.80 38.33
CA TYR A 650 8.89 16.75 39.29
C TYR A 650 10.08 17.56 38.77
N PRO A 651 10.12 18.91 38.99
CA PRO A 651 11.17 19.77 38.45
C PRO A 651 12.58 19.37 38.83
N ASP A 652 12.75 18.80 40.04
CA ASP A 652 14.03 18.32 40.57
C ASP A 652 14.53 17.02 39.90
N MET A 653 13.70 16.37 39.12
CA MET A 653 14.08 15.21 38.29
C MET A 653 14.52 15.61 36.87
N ASP A 654 14.55 16.90 36.56
CA ASP A 654 14.93 17.43 35.21
C ASP A 654 16.21 18.29 35.33
N ASP A 655 17.30 17.72 34.86
CA ASP A 655 18.59 18.42 34.71
C ASP A 655 19.08 18.38 33.25
N ASP A 656 18.17 18.09 32.31
CA ASP A 656 18.39 17.92 30.86
C ASP A 656 19.44 16.84 30.48
N LYS A 657 19.77 15.92 31.40
CA LYS A 657 20.61 14.75 31.14
C LYS A 657 19.81 13.49 30.83
N GLY A 658 18.49 13.53 31.00
CA GLY A 658 17.52 12.47 30.65
C GLY A 658 16.93 11.77 31.88
N THR A 659 15.61 11.68 31.91
CA THR A 659 14.83 10.97 32.91
C THR A 659 13.92 9.96 32.20
N SER A 660 13.97 8.71 32.68
CA SER A 660 13.15 7.62 32.15
C SER A 660 11.83 7.50 32.92
N ILE A 661 10.74 7.19 32.21
CA ILE A 661 9.60 6.52 32.84
C ILE A 661 9.87 5.02 32.88
N VAL A 662 9.55 4.38 34.00
CA VAL A 662 9.72 2.93 34.24
C VAL A 662 8.47 2.40 34.95
N PHE A 663 7.90 1.31 34.44
CA PHE A 663 6.79 0.64 35.09
C PHE A 663 6.79 -0.86 34.83
N ALA A 664 6.41 -1.66 35.85
CA ALA A 664 6.33 -3.11 35.75
C ALA A 664 4.94 -3.57 35.37
N HIS A 665 4.87 -4.75 34.74
CA HIS A 665 3.63 -5.44 34.35
C HIS A 665 3.51 -6.82 34.99
N SER A 666 4.53 -7.25 35.76
CA SER A 666 4.56 -8.55 36.42
C SER A 666 5.32 -8.47 37.74
N GLU A 667 5.08 -9.42 38.63
CA GLU A 667 5.81 -9.54 39.90
C GLU A 667 7.34 -9.67 39.70
N LYS A 668 7.75 -10.52 38.74
CA LYS A 668 9.17 -10.69 38.41
C LYS A 668 9.82 -9.43 37.84
N GLY A 669 9.03 -8.60 37.09
CA GLY A 669 9.46 -7.29 36.64
C GLY A 669 9.68 -6.33 37.84
N MET A 670 8.71 -6.27 38.74
CA MET A 670 8.84 -5.48 39.96
C MET A 670 10.00 -5.94 40.85
N ASP A 671 10.21 -7.25 41.00
CA ASP A 671 11.32 -7.80 41.77
C ASP A 671 12.68 -7.47 41.14
N LEU A 672 12.78 -7.39 39.82
CA LEU A 672 14.00 -6.92 39.18
C LEU A 672 14.22 -5.42 39.42
N LEU A 673 13.17 -4.60 39.31
CA LEU A 673 13.26 -3.15 39.61
C LEU A 673 13.71 -2.88 41.03
N LYS A 674 13.16 -3.60 42.05
CA LYS A 674 13.57 -3.48 43.42
C LYS A 674 15.07 -3.70 43.63
N LYS A 675 15.70 -4.57 42.83
CA LYS A 675 17.16 -4.89 42.95
C LYS A 675 18.07 -3.76 42.52
N ILE A 676 17.57 -2.83 41.70
CA ILE A 676 18.34 -1.71 41.15
C ILE A 676 17.96 -0.36 41.80
N LEU A 677 17.00 -0.32 42.73
CA LEU A 677 16.58 0.93 43.40
C LEU A 677 17.72 1.68 44.08
N GLY A 678 18.72 0.97 44.60
CA GLY A 678 19.89 1.56 45.23
C GLY A 678 20.94 2.14 44.26
N GLU A 679 20.73 2.00 42.95
CA GLU A 679 21.64 2.48 41.90
C GLU A 679 20.99 3.56 41.03
N MET A 680 19.79 4.04 41.43
CA MET A 680 19.05 5.05 40.69
C MET A 680 18.37 6.06 41.61
N THR A 681 18.36 7.29 41.19
CA THR A 681 17.46 8.33 41.72
C THR A 681 16.09 8.20 41.07
N TYR A 682 15.03 8.12 41.88
CA TYR A 682 13.68 7.93 41.40
C TYR A 682 12.62 8.66 42.21
N LYS A 683 11.47 8.93 41.56
CA LYS A 683 10.21 9.29 42.22
C LYS A 683 9.08 8.39 41.69
N GLU A 684 8.31 7.90 42.64
CA GLU A 684 7.08 7.17 42.34
C GLU A 684 5.97 8.15 41.98
N GLY A 685 5.19 7.82 40.92
CA GLY A 685 4.12 8.65 40.46
C GLY A 685 2.98 7.88 39.79
N ASN A 686 1.91 8.60 39.49
CA ASN A 686 0.78 8.04 38.78
C ASN A 686 1.16 7.88 37.30
N ILE A 687 0.90 6.69 36.75
CA ILE A 687 1.17 6.38 35.32
C ILE A 687 0.47 7.34 34.38
N GLU A 688 -0.74 7.81 34.71
CA GLU A 688 -1.51 8.75 33.85
C GLU A 688 -0.90 10.16 33.84
N GLU A 689 -0.19 10.56 34.90
CA GLU A 689 0.54 11.82 34.97
C GLU A 689 1.89 11.72 34.26
N LEU A 690 2.64 10.64 34.53
CA LEU A 690 3.97 10.42 33.94
C LEU A 690 3.90 10.06 32.44
N LEU A 691 2.79 9.46 31.99
CA LEU A 691 2.54 9.07 30.59
C LEU A 691 1.09 9.39 30.21
N PRO A 692 0.75 10.66 29.98
CA PRO A 692 -0.62 11.07 29.73
C PRO A 692 -1.24 10.40 28.47
N ASN A 693 -2.57 10.28 28.46
CA ASN A 693 -3.33 9.62 27.39
C ASN A 693 -3.14 10.25 26.00
N THR A 694 -2.66 11.49 25.95
CA THR A 694 -2.33 12.22 24.73
C THR A 694 -0.97 11.85 24.15
N ALA A 695 -0.13 11.10 24.88
CA ALA A 695 1.22 10.73 24.44
C ALA A 695 1.15 9.82 23.18
N ASP A 696 2.03 10.09 22.22
CA ASP A 696 2.13 9.32 20.97
C ASP A 696 2.46 7.83 21.21
N SER A 697 3.10 7.51 22.35
CA SER A 697 3.41 6.15 22.77
C SER A 697 2.19 5.33 23.19
N ARG A 698 1.05 5.96 23.46
CA ARG A 698 -0.23 5.32 23.82
C ARG A 698 -1.20 5.17 22.65
N LYS A 699 -0.95 5.81 21.51
CA LYS A 699 -1.81 5.78 20.30
C LYS A 699 -0.97 5.47 19.06
N SER A 700 -1.61 4.79 18.10
CA SER A 700 -0.99 4.60 16.79
C SER A 700 -0.75 5.94 16.11
N VAL A 701 0.42 6.11 15.51
CA VAL A 701 0.76 7.31 14.76
C VAL A 701 -0.11 7.44 13.51
N SER A 702 -0.33 8.67 13.05
CA SER A 702 -1.11 8.94 11.85
C SER A 702 -0.29 8.64 10.59
N LEU A 703 -0.95 8.02 9.59
CA LEU A 703 -0.35 7.81 8.27
C LEU A 703 -0.08 9.16 7.59
N HIS A 704 1.15 9.36 7.16
CA HIS A 704 1.50 10.59 6.44
C HIS A 704 0.88 10.60 5.03
N PRO A 705 0.18 11.68 4.60
CA PRO A 705 -0.55 11.70 3.32
C PRO A 705 0.35 11.55 2.09
N ASN A 706 1.61 11.97 2.18
CA ASN A 706 2.56 11.92 1.07
C ASN A 706 3.43 10.65 1.07
N ARG A 707 3.15 9.66 1.93
CA ARG A 707 4.00 8.47 2.11
C ARG A 707 4.27 7.73 0.80
N ASN A 708 3.26 7.47 -0.01
CA ASN A 708 3.43 6.76 -1.28
C ASN A 708 4.29 7.55 -2.28
N ALA A 709 4.09 8.86 -2.36
CA ALA A 709 4.90 9.73 -3.21
C ALA A 709 6.36 9.81 -2.72
N PHE A 710 6.58 9.77 -1.41
CA PHE A 710 7.90 9.72 -0.80
C PHE A 710 8.67 8.45 -1.19
N PHE A 711 8.07 7.26 -1.05
CA PHE A 711 8.75 6.02 -1.42
C PHE A 711 8.96 5.90 -2.93
N ALA A 712 8.03 6.40 -3.75
CA ALA A 712 8.24 6.46 -5.21
C ALA A 712 9.41 7.37 -5.60
N ALA A 713 9.57 8.50 -4.93
CA ALA A 713 10.71 9.41 -5.15
C ALA A 713 12.05 8.82 -4.65
N LEU A 714 12.02 8.12 -3.50
CA LEU A 714 13.17 7.36 -2.99
C LEU A 714 13.62 6.29 -4.00
N ASP A 715 12.68 5.57 -4.63
CA ASP A 715 12.96 4.57 -5.66
C ASP A 715 13.51 5.19 -6.95
N ALA A 716 13.01 6.38 -7.31
CA ALA A 716 13.52 7.16 -8.44
C ALA A 716 14.94 7.71 -8.23
N GLY A 717 15.51 7.54 -7.02
CA GLY A 717 16.88 7.92 -6.72
C GLY A 717 17.06 9.32 -6.11
N GLU A 718 15.96 10.01 -5.76
CA GLU A 718 16.04 11.31 -5.09
C GLU A 718 16.88 11.23 -3.80
N ASN A 719 17.66 12.27 -3.52
CA ASN A 719 18.47 12.37 -2.30
C ASN A 719 17.61 12.76 -1.09
N CYS A 720 18.19 12.63 0.12
CA CYS A 720 17.42 12.84 1.35
C CYS A 720 16.92 14.28 1.53
N ASP A 721 17.68 15.29 1.04
CA ASP A 721 17.24 16.69 1.12
C ASP A 721 16.06 16.97 0.18
N GLU A 722 16.06 16.37 -1.01
CA GLU A 722 14.93 16.44 -1.94
C GLU A 722 13.68 15.74 -1.39
N LEU A 723 13.86 14.63 -0.67
CA LEU A 723 12.77 13.91 -0.02
C LEU A 723 12.07 14.72 1.08
N LEU A 724 12.73 15.69 1.70
CA LEU A 724 12.14 16.60 2.70
C LEU A 724 10.98 17.44 2.15
N LYS A 725 10.86 17.62 0.84
CA LYS A 725 9.69 18.28 0.24
C LYS A 725 8.37 17.57 0.54
N PHE A 726 8.40 16.25 0.78
CA PHE A 726 7.22 15.46 1.11
C PHE A 726 6.85 15.54 2.60
N VAL A 727 7.83 15.83 3.46
CA VAL A 727 7.68 15.96 4.91
C VAL A 727 6.98 17.29 5.27
N LYS A 728 7.38 18.37 4.60
CA LYS A 728 6.83 19.71 4.88
C LYS A 728 5.40 19.79 4.30
N PRO A 729 4.39 20.15 5.11
CA PRO A 729 3.07 20.40 4.55
C PRO A 729 3.20 21.51 3.50
N LYS A 730 2.56 21.35 2.35
CA LYS A 730 2.43 22.43 1.36
C LYS A 730 1.78 23.60 2.09
N VAL A 731 2.59 24.58 2.50
CA VAL A 731 2.09 25.81 3.14
C VAL A 731 1.26 26.50 2.09
N SER A 732 -0.07 26.51 2.25
CA SER A 732 -0.95 27.22 1.37
C SER A 732 -0.53 28.70 1.38
N ILE A 733 -0.68 29.40 0.25
CA ILE A 733 -0.38 30.83 0.14
C ILE A 733 -1.07 31.62 1.27
N LEU A 734 -2.27 31.18 1.68
CA LEU A 734 -3.00 31.72 2.85
C LEU A 734 -2.27 31.47 4.20
N GLY A 735 -1.57 30.34 4.36
CA GLY A 735 -0.78 30.08 5.57
C GLY A 735 0.47 30.98 5.65
N LYS A 736 1.09 31.29 4.50
CA LYS A 736 2.19 32.27 4.43
C LYS A 736 1.69 33.68 4.73
N VAL A 737 0.51 34.05 4.25
CA VAL A 737 -0.13 35.36 4.54
C VAL A 737 -0.55 35.47 6.02
N LYS A 738 -1.16 34.42 6.60
CA LYS A 738 -1.50 34.39 8.04
C LYS A 738 -0.26 34.44 8.93
N ARG A 739 0.87 33.81 8.57
CA ARG A 739 2.13 33.95 9.31
C ARG A 739 2.72 35.36 9.21
N LYS A 740 2.71 35.96 8.03
CA LYS A 740 3.15 37.37 7.88
C LYS A 740 2.25 38.34 8.66
N ILE A 741 0.94 38.13 8.65
CA ILE A 741 -0.01 38.96 9.43
C ILE A 741 0.21 38.78 10.93
N LYS A 742 0.46 37.56 11.44
CA LYS A 742 0.79 37.35 12.86
C LYS A 742 2.13 37.95 13.29
N VAL A 743 3.08 38.08 12.39
CA VAL A 743 4.36 38.77 12.67
C VAL A 743 4.15 40.29 12.68
N ILE A 744 3.30 40.83 11.83
CA ILE A 744 3.00 42.28 11.76
C ILE A 744 2.16 42.72 12.99
N ILE A 745 1.26 41.85 13.49
CA ILE A 745 0.39 42.17 14.67
C ILE A 745 1.16 42.00 16.02
N ARG A 746 2.40 41.47 16.02
CA ARG A 746 3.24 41.39 17.22
C ARG A 746 4.30 42.46 17.34
N ILE A 747 4.25 43.49 16.50
CA ILE A 747 5.18 44.63 16.48
C ILE A 747 4.46 45.95 16.86
N ASP A 748 3.21 45.87 17.37
CA ASP A 748 2.53 47.02 18.02
C ASP A 748 2.21 46.68 19.47
#